data_aaea0b0ebfe9f6b52c49f9872a3508b7
#
_entry.id   aaea0b0ebfe9f6b52c49f9872a3508b7
#
_cell.length_a   1.000
_cell.length_b   1.000
_cell.length_c   1.000
_cell.angle_alpha   90.00
_cell.angle_beta   90.00
_cell.angle_gamma   90.00
#
_symmetry.space_group_name_H-M   'P 1'
#
loop_
_entity.id
_entity.type
_entity.pdbx_description
1 polymer ?
#
loop_
_entity_poly.entity_id
_entity_poly.type
_entity_poly.pdbx_seq_one_letter_code
_entity_poly.pdbx_strand_id
1 'polypeptide(L)'
;MLPSCNRQPYGLVNSQTAKWLRRFILTGLGIIASTSPSLPVRADEPAAKFLQSLKDSGYYDEALKYLEISAQRNRLPESLKSDLGLEKIMLLQLSLADVRTSKDLDEKLAQVEQGFKDFLTNSPTHPRRGETLLKLADLYLNRGTKFIDDAKENAAKPETAGKAKELREKARPSLQQAFDTFATTIDTLRPTLEQMQGANVKPNETDRLALREKLQKEYRQAQILQAITSKLIAETFDANTPEWKQRLEEADKKLNEVSEKSTGAKNAGAKYLSLLNRGRVQALLGQIDGARETFKRVAENEEAGIFRTWRVQAMAEMVRLDSTPASGKYEAAVMAGEEQLKMADYREREKPEWQELMLAVAQARLAWIDSLDAKTDDAKIRNIRREAREDLQLLAKKNGPIANQARGYLKDLGIEAKANEDTKLPEVKNFAEAMKAARSRLDRAEEGDATIKLLEKQLAGAPEADRKGIEDQVALVGSDAKRDRQQAIELNDMALRLYRDDDSREDLAQVRFLQAYLNLRLENYWEALAISEVLLKSGKGTETAQKAGSFALMSLGQIIESSPDDRKGTLIASLERLANTLSESAPGSPESEQAVDILVNLALREKDYDKAEKYLQSKKSAGGDKAFLLGRILWAEYRKAIYAHRQAKTEPTAADEALKQRAEKLLSDAWNNLNLESNTSGVLEGSNDLVGLYLQGGRLDEALKVLNEPTKGALAVMKAMPDAPLSAQLDSYRLNLQA
;
A
#
# COMPACT_ATOMS: atom_id res chain seq x y z
N MET A 1 3.06 53.43 8.79
CA MET A 1 3.05 52.53 7.63
C MET A 1 3.99 51.38 7.94
N LEU A 2 3.44 50.28 8.40
CA LEU A 2 4.17 49.04 8.69
C LEU A 2 4.11 48.11 7.48
N PRO A 3 5.20 47.52 7.04
CA PRO A 3 5.16 46.57 5.91
C PRO A 3 4.59 45.22 6.41
N SER A 4 3.61 44.73 5.68
CA SER A 4 2.96 43.44 5.84
C SER A 4 3.97 42.28 5.71
N CYS A 5 4.15 41.52 6.78
CA CYS A 5 4.84 40.25 6.75
C CYS A 5 4.05 39.22 5.93
N ASN A 6 4.51 38.96 4.73
CA ASN A 6 4.04 37.86 3.89
C ASN A 6 4.61 36.55 4.47
N ARG A 7 3.83 35.86 5.32
CA ARG A 7 4.13 34.50 5.75
C ARG A 7 3.79 33.55 4.63
N GLN A 8 4.79 33.10 3.90
CA GLN A 8 4.63 31.90 3.07
C GLN A 8 4.34 30.68 3.95
N PRO A 9 3.35 29.85 3.60
CA PRO A 9 3.07 28.62 4.33
C PRO A 9 4.23 27.65 4.14
N TYR A 10 4.72 27.13 5.26
CA TYR A 10 5.73 26.08 5.30
C TYR A 10 5.29 24.87 4.47
N GLY A 11 6.13 24.48 3.53
CA GLY A 11 5.92 23.31 2.69
C GLY A 11 5.64 22.08 3.53
N LEU A 12 4.55 21.40 3.19
CA LEU A 12 4.09 20.12 3.71
C LEU A 12 5.28 19.16 3.86
N VAL A 13 5.44 18.65 5.07
CA VAL A 13 6.34 17.53 5.37
C VAL A 13 6.07 16.45 4.35
N ASN A 14 7.05 16.18 3.51
CA ASN A 14 6.95 15.21 2.44
C ASN A 14 6.69 13.85 3.08
N SER A 15 5.46 13.35 2.95
CA SER A 15 5.01 12.06 3.51
C SER A 15 5.91 10.88 3.07
N GLN A 16 6.77 11.09 2.07
CA GLN A 16 7.70 10.10 1.58
C GLN A 16 8.95 9.94 2.45
N THR A 17 9.50 11.01 3.03
CA THR A 17 10.59 10.87 4.00
C THR A 17 10.13 10.19 5.29
N ALA A 18 8.93 10.53 5.76
CA ALA A 18 8.30 9.82 6.87
C ALA A 18 7.90 8.38 6.50
N LYS A 19 7.45 8.14 5.26
CA LYS A 19 7.20 6.78 4.72
C LYS A 19 8.50 6.00 4.49
N TRP A 20 9.59 6.66 4.14
CA TRP A 20 10.89 6.02 3.97
C TRP A 20 11.49 5.59 5.32
N LEU A 21 11.43 6.45 6.33
CA LEU A 21 11.79 6.08 7.71
C LEU A 21 10.82 5.04 8.30
N ARG A 22 9.51 5.11 8.00
CA ARG A 22 8.54 4.05 8.34
C ARG A 22 8.89 2.71 7.71
N ARG A 23 9.31 2.67 6.44
CA ARG A 23 9.81 1.43 5.81
C ARG A 23 11.09 0.94 6.47
N PHE A 24 11.97 1.83 6.90
CA PHE A 24 13.21 1.47 7.59
C PHE A 24 12.95 0.84 8.97
N ILE A 25 11.96 1.35 9.70
CA ILE A 25 11.56 0.86 11.04
C ILE A 25 10.67 -0.38 10.92
N LEU A 26 9.75 -0.43 9.96
CA LEU A 26 8.78 -1.52 9.81
C LEU A 26 9.31 -2.72 9.01
N THR A 27 10.15 -2.53 7.98
CA THR A 27 10.74 -3.66 7.23
C THR A 27 11.87 -4.36 7.99
N GLY A 28 12.51 -3.70 8.94
CA GLY A 28 13.42 -4.35 9.88
C GLY A 28 12.72 -5.28 10.89
N LEU A 29 11.42 -5.12 11.10
CA LEU A 29 10.60 -5.90 12.06
C LEU A 29 9.69 -6.95 11.41
N GLY A 30 9.51 -6.93 10.09
CA GLY A 30 8.47 -7.69 9.37
C GLY A 30 8.85 -9.06 8.81
N ILE A 31 10.08 -9.54 8.91
CA ILE A 31 10.51 -10.77 8.21
C ILE A 31 10.83 -11.94 9.16
N ILE A 32 10.31 -12.01 10.35
CA ILE A 32 10.31 -13.29 11.12
C ILE A 32 8.96 -13.41 11.86
N ALA A 33 7.92 -13.69 11.13
CA ALA A 33 6.69 -14.26 11.67
C ALA A 33 6.26 -15.43 10.79
N SER A 34 7.11 -16.44 10.70
CA SER A 34 6.67 -17.74 10.18
C SER A 34 7.44 -18.83 10.89
N THR A 35 6.65 -19.74 11.47
CA THR A 35 7.00 -21.01 12.10
C THR A 35 7.55 -20.93 13.54
N SER A 36 6.63 -20.68 14.49
CA SER A 36 6.74 -21.26 15.82
C SER A 36 5.65 -22.31 15.99
N PRO A 37 5.95 -23.51 16.51
CA PRO A 37 4.93 -24.51 16.80
C PRO A 37 3.97 -23.96 17.83
N SER A 38 2.67 -24.10 17.56
CA SER A 38 1.57 -23.68 18.39
C SER A 38 1.63 -24.36 19.76
N LEU A 39 2.08 -23.64 20.77
CA LEU A 39 1.69 -23.92 22.15
C LEU A 39 0.17 -23.74 22.27
N PRO A 40 -0.52 -24.51 23.17
CA PRO A 40 -1.96 -24.37 23.33
C PRO A 40 -2.27 -22.93 23.72
N VAL A 41 -2.76 -22.18 22.74
CA VAL A 41 -3.25 -20.82 22.94
C VAL A 41 -4.44 -20.97 23.87
N ARG A 42 -4.29 -20.62 25.14
CA ARG A 42 -5.43 -20.15 25.93
C ARG A 42 -6.20 -19.20 25.03
N ALA A 43 -7.51 -19.33 25.02
CA ALA A 43 -8.42 -18.43 24.32
C ALA A 43 -8.31 -17.03 24.96
N ASP A 44 -7.11 -16.43 24.90
CA ASP A 44 -6.82 -15.08 25.32
C ASP A 44 -7.11 -14.18 24.14
N GLU A 45 -8.21 -13.60 24.26
CA GLU A 45 -8.74 -12.35 23.79
C GLU A 45 -8.41 -11.87 22.38
N PRO A 46 -9.47 -11.57 21.64
CA PRO A 46 -9.37 -10.83 20.40
C PRO A 46 -8.75 -9.42 20.56
N ALA A 47 -8.63 -8.89 21.80
CA ALA A 47 -8.19 -7.55 22.10
C ALA A 47 -6.80 -7.21 21.55
N ALA A 48 -5.79 -8.03 21.77
CA ALA A 48 -4.44 -7.78 21.26
C ALA A 48 -4.39 -7.88 19.72
N LYS A 49 -5.09 -8.88 19.15
CA LYS A 49 -5.18 -9.03 17.69
C LYS A 49 -5.98 -7.89 17.05
N PHE A 50 -7.05 -7.45 17.70
CA PHE A 50 -7.87 -6.34 17.22
C PHE A 50 -7.08 -5.03 17.27
N LEU A 51 -6.37 -4.76 18.36
CA LEU A 51 -5.48 -3.61 18.47
C LEU A 51 -4.39 -3.63 17.37
N GLN A 52 -3.79 -4.79 17.12
CA GLN A 52 -2.79 -4.93 16.07
C GLN A 52 -3.40 -4.68 14.69
N SER A 53 -4.60 -5.20 14.41
CA SER A 53 -5.30 -4.94 13.14
C SER A 53 -5.61 -3.45 12.93
N LEU A 54 -6.03 -2.72 13.97
CA LEU A 54 -6.23 -1.28 13.90
C LEU A 54 -4.92 -0.54 13.59
N LYS A 55 -3.80 -0.94 14.21
CA LYS A 55 -2.47 -0.38 13.92
C LYS A 55 -2.04 -0.63 12.48
N ASP A 56 -2.20 -1.86 11.99
CA ASP A 56 -1.81 -2.28 10.64
C ASP A 56 -2.64 -1.56 9.58
N SER A 57 -3.89 -1.24 9.89
CA SER A 57 -4.81 -0.49 9.03
C SER A 57 -4.66 1.04 9.13
N GLY A 58 -3.82 1.55 10.04
CA GLY A 58 -3.62 2.99 10.22
C GLY A 58 -4.69 3.70 11.06
N TYR A 59 -5.62 2.97 11.69
CA TYR A 59 -6.69 3.52 12.55
C TYR A 59 -6.18 3.82 13.97
N TYR A 60 -5.29 4.79 14.08
CA TYR A 60 -4.59 5.07 15.35
C TYR A 60 -5.47 5.73 16.39
N ASP A 61 -6.38 6.63 15.99
CA ASP A 61 -7.31 7.31 16.89
C ASP A 61 -8.36 6.33 17.44
N GLU A 62 -8.87 5.41 16.58
CA GLU A 62 -9.76 4.33 16.99
C GLU A 62 -9.06 3.34 17.91
N ALA A 63 -7.81 3.03 17.66
CA ALA A 63 -7.00 2.17 18.51
C ALA A 63 -6.79 2.80 19.90
N LEU A 64 -6.53 4.13 19.97
CA LEU A 64 -6.44 4.87 21.24
C LEU A 64 -7.76 4.82 22.00
N LYS A 65 -8.87 5.11 21.33
CA LYS A 65 -10.20 5.09 21.92
C LYS A 65 -10.59 3.69 22.40
N TYR A 66 -10.24 2.66 21.62
CA TYR A 66 -10.44 1.26 22.01
C TYR A 66 -9.69 0.92 23.31
N LEU A 67 -8.40 1.31 23.42
CA LEU A 67 -7.61 1.08 24.64
C LEU A 67 -8.22 1.79 25.84
N GLU A 68 -8.69 3.04 25.67
CA GLU A 68 -9.30 3.82 26.74
C GLU A 68 -10.60 3.20 27.26
N ILE A 69 -11.51 2.85 26.36
CA ILE A 69 -12.80 2.23 26.70
C ILE A 69 -12.57 0.85 27.34
N SER A 70 -11.63 0.08 26.80
CA SER A 70 -11.34 -1.28 27.29
C SER A 70 -10.66 -1.25 28.67
N ALA A 71 -9.80 -0.26 28.92
CA ALA A 71 -9.20 -0.03 30.22
C ALA A 71 -10.26 0.40 31.27
N GLN A 72 -11.14 1.37 30.95
CA GLN A 72 -12.23 1.82 31.82
C GLN A 72 -13.19 0.67 32.18
N ARG A 73 -13.44 -0.24 31.25
CA ARG A 73 -14.32 -1.41 31.44
C ARG A 73 -13.61 -2.63 32.03
N ASN A 74 -12.34 -2.50 32.39
CA ASN A 74 -11.49 -3.58 32.90
C ASN A 74 -11.47 -4.84 32.00
N ARG A 75 -11.49 -4.65 30.67
CA ARG A 75 -11.54 -5.71 29.66
C ARG A 75 -10.20 -5.98 28.98
N LEU A 76 -9.14 -5.27 29.36
CA LEU A 76 -7.79 -5.50 28.83
C LEU A 76 -7.16 -6.75 29.50
N PRO A 77 -6.46 -7.58 28.71
CA PRO A 77 -5.64 -8.64 29.26
C PRO A 77 -4.50 -8.08 30.10
N GLU A 78 -4.01 -8.84 31.07
CA GLU A 78 -2.95 -8.39 31.98
C GLU A 78 -1.68 -7.93 31.24
N SER A 79 -1.35 -8.61 30.13
CA SER A 79 -0.22 -8.23 29.26
C SER A 79 -0.37 -6.82 28.64
N LEU A 80 -1.59 -6.40 28.31
CA LEU A 80 -1.85 -5.06 27.79
C LEU A 80 -2.06 -4.03 28.90
N LYS A 81 -2.50 -4.45 30.10
CA LYS A 81 -2.60 -3.53 31.24
C LYS A 81 -1.25 -3.01 31.68
N SER A 82 -0.24 -3.88 31.77
CA SER A 82 1.13 -3.48 32.11
C SER A 82 1.73 -2.49 31.09
N ASP A 83 1.39 -2.68 29.81
CA ASP A 83 1.92 -1.91 28.68
C ASP A 83 1.04 -0.73 28.28
N LEU A 84 -0.12 -0.52 28.91
CA LEU A 84 -1.16 0.42 28.48
C LEU A 84 -0.63 1.83 28.23
N GLY A 85 0.19 2.34 29.13
CA GLY A 85 0.80 3.68 28.99
C GLY A 85 1.69 3.76 27.75
N LEU A 86 2.55 2.77 27.56
CA LEU A 86 3.45 2.71 26.41
C LEU A 86 2.70 2.52 25.08
N GLU A 87 1.69 1.65 25.06
CA GLU A 87 0.87 1.42 23.86
C GLU A 87 0.13 2.69 23.41
N LYS A 88 -0.42 3.47 24.35
CA LYS A 88 -1.03 4.77 24.05
C LYS A 88 -0.05 5.75 23.43
N ILE A 89 1.17 5.87 24.00
CA ILE A 89 2.20 6.77 23.49
C ILE A 89 2.64 6.33 22.09
N MET A 90 2.80 5.03 21.86
CA MET A 90 3.17 4.50 20.55
C MET A 90 2.09 4.77 19.49
N LEU A 91 0.82 4.68 19.84
CA LEU A 91 -0.29 5.03 18.95
C LEU A 91 -0.31 6.53 18.64
N LEU A 92 -0.10 7.38 19.64
CA LEU A 92 0.06 8.83 19.44
C LEU A 92 1.24 9.13 18.49
N GLN A 93 2.36 8.43 18.67
CA GLN A 93 3.51 8.57 17.76
C GLN A 93 3.17 8.16 16.32
N LEU A 94 2.43 7.07 16.14
CA LEU A 94 1.99 6.63 14.82
C LEU A 94 1.02 7.63 14.17
N SER A 95 0.12 8.23 14.96
CA SER A 95 -0.85 9.23 14.47
C SER A 95 -0.20 10.56 14.06
N LEU A 96 1.07 10.82 14.37
CA LEU A 96 1.79 12.02 13.92
C LEU A 96 1.83 12.14 12.39
N ALA A 97 1.78 11.02 11.69
CA ALA A 97 1.79 11.03 10.22
C ALA A 97 0.50 11.60 9.60
N ASP A 98 -0.59 11.61 10.36
CA ASP A 98 -1.89 12.07 9.90
C ASP A 98 -2.15 13.53 10.28
N VAL A 99 -1.23 14.13 11.03
CA VAL A 99 -1.31 15.55 11.45
C VAL A 99 -0.91 16.45 10.29
N ARG A 100 -1.76 17.40 9.95
CA ARG A 100 -1.61 18.23 8.75
C ARG A 100 -1.16 19.65 9.02
N THR A 101 -1.46 20.20 10.21
CA THR A 101 -1.01 21.55 10.56
C THR A 101 0.30 21.51 11.33
N SER A 102 1.17 22.49 11.10
CA SER A 102 2.46 22.58 11.82
C SER A 102 2.24 22.74 13.33
N LYS A 103 1.22 23.49 13.73
CA LYS A 103 0.92 23.71 15.15
C LYS A 103 0.47 22.43 15.85
N ASP A 104 -0.47 21.71 15.26
CA ASP A 104 -0.97 20.44 15.83
C ASP A 104 0.14 19.39 15.88
N LEU A 105 1.05 19.39 14.87
CA LEU A 105 2.20 18.52 14.84
C LEU A 105 3.15 18.79 16.01
N ASP A 106 3.47 20.07 16.27
CA ASP A 106 4.36 20.46 17.37
C ASP A 106 3.73 20.11 18.74
N GLU A 107 2.43 20.34 18.91
CA GLU A 107 1.70 19.97 20.12
C GLU A 107 1.66 18.46 20.36
N LYS A 108 1.33 17.66 19.34
CA LYS A 108 1.34 16.20 19.44
C LYS A 108 2.75 15.63 19.66
N LEU A 109 3.76 16.19 18.99
CA LEU A 109 5.17 15.81 19.22
C LEU A 109 5.58 16.02 20.67
N ALA A 110 5.20 17.17 21.27
CA ALA A 110 5.47 17.45 22.68
C ALA A 110 4.75 16.45 23.62
N GLN A 111 3.51 16.09 23.31
CA GLN A 111 2.75 15.06 24.06
C GLN A 111 3.42 13.69 23.99
N VAL A 112 3.86 13.26 22.81
CA VAL A 112 4.57 11.97 22.61
C VAL A 112 5.88 11.97 23.37
N GLU A 113 6.66 13.06 23.28
CA GLU A 113 7.93 13.20 24.00
C GLU A 113 7.73 13.12 25.51
N GLN A 114 6.77 13.88 26.04
CA GLN A 114 6.47 13.89 27.47
C GLN A 114 5.98 12.51 27.93
N GLY A 115 5.09 11.87 27.16
CA GLY A 115 4.61 10.55 27.48
C GLY A 115 5.73 9.50 27.59
N PHE A 116 6.70 9.49 26.68
CA PHE A 116 7.87 8.61 26.79
C PHE A 116 8.70 8.90 28.04
N LYS A 117 8.95 10.17 28.35
CA LYS A 117 9.70 10.57 29.57
C LYS A 117 8.98 10.13 30.84
N ASP A 118 7.68 10.34 30.90
CA ASP A 118 6.85 9.93 32.05
C ASP A 118 6.86 8.42 32.25
N PHE A 119 6.71 7.65 31.14
CA PHE A 119 6.80 6.19 31.21
C PHE A 119 8.18 5.72 31.70
N LEU A 120 9.26 6.29 31.19
CA LEU A 120 10.63 5.92 31.59
C LEU A 120 10.92 6.26 33.05
N THR A 121 10.31 7.32 33.57
CA THR A 121 10.43 7.76 34.95
C THR A 121 9.61 6.91 35.91
N ASN A 122 8.35 6.63 35.53
CA ASN A 122 7.40 5.92 36.39
C ASN A 122 7.59 4.38 36.34
N SER A 123 8.30 3.85 35.32
CA SER A 123 8.51 2.43 35.10
C SER A 123 9.99 2.09 34.83
N PRO A 124 10.90 2.36 35.78
CA PRO A 124 12.34 2.25 35.56
C PRO A 124 12.84 0.82 35.29
N THR A 125 12.11 -0.18 35.76
CA THR A 125 12.45 -1.60 35.60
C THR A 125 11.61 -2.34 34.56
N HIS A 126 10.81 -1.61 33.77
CA HIS A 126 9.90 -2.22 32.81
C HIS A 126 10.66 -2.99 31.73
N PRO A 127 10.24 -4.22 31.33
CA PRO A 127 10.92 -5.04 30.32
C PRO A 127 11.11 -4.36 28.98
N ARG A 128 10.20 -3.45 28.60
CA ARG A 128 10.25 -2.67 27.34
C ARG A 128 10.97 -1.32 27.47
N ARG A 129 11.73 -1.09 28.56
CA ARG A 129 12.45 0.17 28.76
C ARG A 129 13.42 0.48 27.61
N GLY A 130 14.18 -0.53 27.14
CA GLY A 130 15.11 -0.37 26.01
C GLY A 130 14.40 0.06 24.73
N GLU A 131 13.28 -0.59 24.41
CA GLU A 131 12.42 -0.24 23.27
C GLU A 131 11.90 1.21 23.40
N THR A 132 11.48 1.61 24.60
CA THR A 132 10.97 2.97 24.85
C THR A 132 12.06 4.03 24.66
N LEU A 133 13.27 3.77 25.17
CA LEU A 133 14.42 4.64 24.95
C LEU A 133 14.76 4.77 23.47
N LEU A 134 14.76 3.67 22.71
CA LEU A 134 14.94 3.69 21.25
C LEU A 134 13.93 4.59 20.56
N LYS A 135 12.64 4.48 20.93
CA LYS A 135 11.57 5.29 20.34
C LYS A 135 11.72 6.77 20.66
N LEU A 136 12.10 7.11 21.88
CA LEU A 136 12.37 8.49 22.28
C LEU A 136 13.59 9.06 21.52
N ALA A 137 14.67 8.27 21.40
CA ALA A 137 15.85 8.66 20.64
C ALA A 137 15.53 8.87 19.14
N ASP A 138 14.72 7.99 18.54
CA ASP A 138 14.24 8.13 17.17
C ASP A 138 13.43 9.42 16.98
N LEU A 139 12.61 9.81 17.97
CA LEU A 139 11.84 11.07 17.92
C LEU A 139 12.79 12.28 17.84
N TYR A 140 13.83 12.31 18.67
CA TYR A 140 14.82 13.38 18.66
C TYR A 140 15.65 13.37 17.38
N LEU A 141 16.07 12.19 16.91
CA LEU A 141 16.81 12.03 15.67
C LEU A 141 16.02 12.58 14.47
N ASN A 142 14.75 12.22 14.37
CA ASN A 142 13.87 12.67 13.29
C ASN A 142 13.68 14.18 13.30
N ARG A 143 13.49 14.78 14.50
CA ARG A 143 13.41 16.24 14.64
C ARG A 143 14.69 16.93 14.17
N GLY A 144 15.85 16.42 14.58
CA GLY A 144 17.14 16.97 14.20
C GLY A 144 17.44 16.80 12.70
N THR A 145 17.15 15.62 12.17
CA THR A 145 17.34 15.33 10.72
C THR A 145 16.52 16.25 9.85
N LYS A 146 15.27 16.54 10.24
CA LYS A 146 14.42 17.48 9.51
C LYS A 146 15.07 18.84 9.36
N PHE A 147 15.64 19.39 10.45
CA PHE A 147 16.35 20.67 10.39
C PHE A 147 17.60 20.62 9.52
N ILE A 148 18.33 19.48 9.50
CA ILE A 148 19.49 19.29 8.60
C ILE A 148 19.04 19.25 7.13
N ASP A 149 17.95 18.56 6.81
CA ASP A 149 17.43 18.49 5.45
C ASP A 149 16.93 19.85 4.96
N ASP A 150 16.21 20.57 5.83
CA ASP A 150 15.78 21.95 5.56
C ASP A 150 17.00 22.89 5.39
N ALA A 151 18.08 22.67 6.15
CA ALA A 151 19.32 23.43 6.02
C ALA A 151 20.00 23.17 4.68
N LYS A 152 20.08 21.94 4.22
CA LYS A 152 20.65 21.56 2.92
C LYS A 152 19.86 22.19 1.77
N GLU A 153 18.53 22.19 1.86
CA GLU A 153 17.67 22.83 0.86
C GLU A 153 17.89 24.35 0.79
N ASN A 154 18.03 25.01 1.95
CA ASN A 154 18.27 26.45 2.02
C ASN A 154 19.72 26.84 1.63
N ALA A 155 20.71 25.97 1.86
CA ALA A 155 22.09 26.21 1.49
C ALA A 155 22.29 26.23 -0.04
N ALA A 156 21.45 25.54 -0.80
CA ALA A 156 21.50 25.52 -2.26
C ALA A 156 21.09 26.87 -2.91
N LYS A 157 20.57 27.81 -2.14
CA LYS A 157 20.08 29.12 -2.63
C LYS A 157 20.87 30.25 -1.93
N PRO A 158 21.58 31.12 -2.66
CA PRO A 158 22.38 32.21 -2.08
C PRO A 158 21.59 33.11 -1.12
N GLU A 159 20.32 33.41 -1.48
CA GLU A 159 19.43 34.28 -0.69
C GLU A 159 19.01 33.67 0.66
N THR A 160 19.12 32.36 0.83
CA THR A 160 18.71 31.63 2.04
C THR A 160 19.88 30.99 2.79
N ALA A 161 21.11 31.19 2.38
CA ALA A 161 22.31 30.58 3.00
C ALA A 161 22.44 30.91 4.49
N GLY A 162 22.08 32.14 4.92
CA GLY A 162 22.05 32.52 6.34
C GLY A 162 21.06 31.69 7.16
N LYS A 163 19.89 31.38 6.59
CA LYS A 163 18.88 30.51 7.22
C LYS A 163 19.36 29.06 7.36
N ALA A 164 20.18 28.58 6.42
CA ALA A 164 20.77 27.25 6.51
C ALA A 164 21.66 27.09 7.75
N LYS A 165 22.41 28.12 8.12
CA LYS A 165 23.21 28.11 9.34
C LYS A 165 22.33 28.05 10.61
N GLU A 166 21.29 28.90 10.67
CA GLU A 166 20.34 28.90 11.78
C GLU A 166 19.66 27.53 11.96
N LEU A 167 19.26 26.87 10.87
CA LEU A 167 18.64 25.54 10.89
C LEU A 167 19.62 24.48 11.39
N ARG A 168 20.90 24.53 11.00
CA ARG A 168 21.94 23.62 11.56
C ARG A 168 22.13 23.82 13.05
N GLU A 169 22.11 25.06 13.54
CA GLU A 169 22.20 25.36 14.97
C GLU A 169 20.96 24.85 15.73
N LYS A 170 19.76 24.96 15.15
CA LYS A 170 18.52 24.41 15.72
C LYS A 170 18.48 22.88 15.73
N ALA A 171 19.13 22.22 14.78
CA ALA A 171 19.22 20.75 14.73
C ALA A 171 20.04 20.17 15.90
N ARG A 172 21.10 20.87 16.29
CA ARG A 172 22.13 20.34 17.21
C ARG A 172 21.57 19.87 18.57
N PRO A 173 20.73 20.63 19.29
CA PRO A 173 20.17 20.17 20.56
C PRO A 173 19.37 18.86 20.43
N SER A 174 18.52 18.74 19.43
CA SER A 174 17.73 17.52 19.21
C SER A 174 18.62 16.32 18.86
N LEU A 175 19.62 16.51 18.00
CA LEU A 175 20.56 15.47 17.67
C LEU A 175 21.42 15.06 18.88
N GLN A 176 21.82 16.00 19.74
CA GLN A 176 22.53 15.68 20.97
C GLN A 176 21.65 14.87 21.94
N GLN A 177 20.39 15.24 22.10
CA GLN A 177 19.43 14.46 22.89
C GLN A 177 19.26 13.04 22.34
N ALA A 178 19.19 12.88 21.00
CA ALA A 178 19.15 11.56 20.36
C ALA A 178 20.41 10.73 20.68
N PHE A 179 21.59 11.34 20.51
CA PHE A 179 22.87 10.69 20.77
C PHE A 179 22.98 10.18 22.21
N ASP A 180 22.61 11.02 23.18
CA ASP A 180 22.68 10.71 24.61
C ASP A 180 21.63 9.64 25.00
N THR A 181 20.44 9.69 24.38
CA THR A 181 19.39 8.69 24.62
C THR A 181 19.77 7.35 24.02
N PHE A 182 20.42 7.29 22.85
CA PHE A 182 20.98 6.04 22.30
C PHE A 182 22.09 5.49 23.20
N ALA A 183 22.97 6.35 23.75
CA ALA A 183 23.97 5.93 24.73
C ALA A 183 23.33 5.28 25.95
N THR A 184 22.30 5.94 26.52
CA THR A 184 21.52 5.41 27.65
C THR A 184 20.88 4.05 27.29
N THR A 185 20.37 3.90 26.07
CA THR A 185 19.80 2.63 25.58
C THR A 185 20.82 1.51 25.60
N ILE A 186 22.01 1.79 25.03
CA ILE A 186 23.13 0.85 24.98
C ILE A 186 23.53 0.42 26.41
N ASP A 187 23.66 1.37 27.32
CA ASP A 187 24.05 1.09 28.71
C ASP A 187 22.96 0.35 29.49
N THR A 188 21.69 0.61 29.19
CA THR A 188 20.56 -0.13 29.78
C THR A 188 20.49 -1.58 29.32
N LEU A 189 20.79 -1.85 28.04
CA LEU A 189 20.66 -3.21 27.46
C LEU A 189 21.91 -4.07 27.72
N ARG A 190 23.08 -3.48 27.86
CA ARG A 190 24.36 -4.19 28.00
C ARG A 190 24.37 -5.19 29.16
N PRO A 191 24.03 -4.84 30.42
CA PRO A 191 24.09 -5.79 31.53
C PRO A 191 23.22 -7.01 31.34
N THR A 192 22.01 -6.82 30.78
CA THR A 192 21.09 -7.93 30.52
C THR A 192 21.63 -8.85 29.43
N LEU A 193 22.23 -8.27 28.38
CA LEU A 193 22.86 -9.06 27.31
C LEU A 193 24.08 -9.83 27.77
N GLU A 194 24.90 -9.26 28.67
CA GLU A 194 26.07 -9.93 29.28
C GLU A 194 25.64 -11.12 30.13
N GLN A 195 24.54 -10.99 30.90
CA GLN A 195 23.96 -12.10 31.64
C GLN A 195 23.42 -13.23 30.74
N MET A 196 23.07 -12.92 29.50
CA MET A 196 22.52 -13.89 28.51
C MET A 196 23.60 -14.44 27.55
N GLN A 197 24.90 -14.18 27.79
CA GLN A 197 25.97 -14.65 26.91
C GLN A 197 26.28 -16.15 27.09
N GLY A 198 26.74 -16.79 26.00
CA GLY A 198 27.28 -18.14 26.01
C GLY A 198 26.31 -19.21 26.52
N ALA A 199 26.79 -20.07 27.38
CA ALA A 199 26.06 -21.21 27.96
C ALA A 199 24.98 -20.82 28.98
N ASN A 200 24.84 -19.54 29.31
CA ASN A 200 23.86 -19.04 30.29
C ASN A 200 22.40 -19.14 29.80
N VAL A 201 22.18 -19.39 28.51
CA VAL A 201 20.84 -19.65 27.94
C VAL A 201 20.89 -20.97 27.19
N LYS A 202 20.13 -21.96 27.69
CA LYS A 202 20.12 -23.31 27.10
C LYS A 202 19.26 -23.34 25.83
N PRO A 203 19.54 -24.26 24.87
CA PRO A 203 18.78 -24.37 23.62
C PRO A 203 17.27 -24.63 23.79
N ASN A 204 16.85 -25.22 24.92
CA ASN A 204 15.45 -25.49 25.23
C ASN A 204 14.72 -24.30 25.90
N GLU A 205 15.42 -23.21 26.22
CA GLU A 205 14.85 -21.99 26.78
C GLU A 205 14.44 -21.02 25.65
N THR A 206 13.46 -21.44 24.84
CA THR A 206 13.04 -20.74 23.61
C THR A 206 12.68 -19.26 23.83
N ASP A 207 11.96 -18.95 24.91
CA ASP A 207 11.55 -17.57 25.22
C ASP A 207 12.74 -16.68 25.61
N ARG A 208 13.70 -17.23 26.36
CA ARG A 208 14.94 -16.51 26.70
C ARG A 208 15.84 -16.30 25.49
N LEU A 209 15.87 -17.28 24.56
CA LEU A 209 16.57 -17.13 23.28
C LEU A 209 15.94 -16.04 22.41
N ALA A 210 14.62 -16.03 22.30
CA ALA A 210 13.90 -15.01 21.55
C ALA A 210 14.11 -13.61 22.17
N LEU A 211 14.04 -13.49 23.50
CA LEU A 211 14.34 -12.26 24.20
C LEU A 211 15.76 -11.79 23.95
N ARG A 212 16.75 -12.68 24.03
CA ARG A 212 18.15 -12.35 23.73
C ARG A 212 18.34 -11.85 22.32
N GLU A 213 17.73 -12.51 21.32
CA GLU A 213 17.78 -12.06 19.91
C GLU A 213 17.16 -10.67 19.74
N LYS A 214 16.00 -10.40 20.38
CA LYS A 214 15.35 -9.08 20.39
C LYS A 214 16.28 -8.02 20.98
N LEU A 215 16.80 -8.24 22.18
CA LEU A 215 17.69 -7.29 22.86
C LEU A 215 19.00 -7.06 22.09
N GLN A 216 19.58 -8.10 21.47
CA GLN A 216 20.77 -7.96 20.62
C GLN A 216 20.48 -7.08 19.40
N LYS A 217 19.28 -7.21 18.80
CA LYS A 217 18.86 -6.38 17.67
C LYS A 217 18.71 -4.92 18.11
N GLU A 218 18.00 -4.67 19.22
CA GLU A 218 17.83 -3.33 19.78
C GLU A 218 19.18 -2.68 20.13
N TYR A 219 20.07 -3.42 20.74
CA TYR A 219 21.41 -2.96 21.11
C TYR A 219 22.23 -2.53 19.89
N ARG A 220 22.28 -3.36 18.84
CA ARG A 220 22.98 -3.01 17.59
C ARG A 220 22.32 -1.84 16.87
N GLN A 221 20.99 -1.78 16.86
CA GLN A 221 20.26 -0.65 16.30
C GLN A 221 20.64 0.64 17.02
N ALA A 222 20.68 0.65 18.35
CA ALA A 222 21.08 1.80 19.13
C ALA A 222 22.52 2.25 18.80
N GLN A 223 23.46 1.30 18.66
CA GLN A 223 24.86 1.60 18.30
C GLN A 223 24.96 2.24 16.91
N ILE A 224 24.26 1.69 15.91
CA ILE A 224 24.27 2.21 14.53
C ILE A 224 23.67 3.61 14.50
N LEU A 225 22.49 3.80 15.12
CA LEU A 225 21.79 5.08 15.13
C LEU A 225 22.55 6.13 15.94
N GLN A 226 23.23 5.76 17.01
CA GLN A 226 24.13 6.65 17.73
C GLN A 226 25.28 7.15 16.84
N ALA A 227 25.87 6.27 16.06
CA ALA A 227 26.95 6.63 15.13
C ALA A 227 26.44 7.52 13.97
N ILE A 228 25.27 7.22 13.42
CA ILE A 228 24.60 8.05 12.42
C ILE A 228 24.30 9.44 13.01
N THR A 229 23.82 9.49 14.24
CA THR A 229 23.54 10.75 14.95
C THR A 229 24.82 11.55 15.15
N SER A 230 25.95 10.93 15.50
CA SER A 230 27.27 11.59 15.59
C SER A 230 27.68 12.24 14.26
N LYS A 231 27.48 11.53 13.13
CA LYS A 231 27.67 12.09 11.79
C LYS A 231 26.77 13.30 11.52
N LEU A 232 25.49 13.23 11.86
CA LEU A 232 24.54 14.34 11.69
C LEU A 232 24.89 15.53 12.60
N ILE A 233 25.38 15.29 13.80
CA ILE A 233 25.92 16.35 14.67
C ILE A 233 27.13 17.02 14.00
N ALA A 234 28.03 16.24 13.40
CA ALA A 234 29.14 16.81 12.61
C ALA A 234 28.63 17.75 11.52
N GLU A 235 27.61 17.36 10.77
CA GLU A 235 27.01 18.22 9.70
C GLU A 235 26.41 19.54 10.22
N THR A 236 26.27 19.72 11.54
CA THR A 236 25.85 21.00 12.13
C THR A 236 27.01 21.99 12.32
N PHE A 237 28.24 21.55 12.22
CA PHE A 237 29.43 22.38 12.29
C PHE A 237 29.94 22.71 10.89
N ASP A 238 30.81 23.70 10.78
CA ASP A 238 31.49 23.96 9.51
C ASP A 238 32.55 22.88 9.27
N ALA A 239 32.68 22.49 7.99
CA ALA A 239 33.61 21.44 7.59
C ALA A 239 35.06 21.75 8.04
N ASN A 240 35.81 20.71 8.38
CA ASN A 240 37.17 20.75 8.85
C ASN A 240 37.42 21.42 10.22
N THR A 241 36.35 21.76 10.98
CA THR A 241 36.51 22.17 12.37
C THR A 241 36.89 20.97 13.25
N PRO A 242 37.57 21.18 14.41
CA PRO A 242 37.93 20.08 15.33
C PRO A 242 36.71 19.26 15.76
N GLU A 243 35.57 19.90 16.05
CA GLU A 243 34.34 19.26 16.48
C GLU A 243 33.73 18.43 15.37
N TRP A 244 33.71 18.93 14.14
CA TRP A 244 33.27 18.21 12.96
C TRP A 244 34.08 16.93 12.77
N LYS A 245 35.41 17.03 12.80
CA LYS A 245 36.33 15.91 12.65
C LYS A 245 36.17 14.87 13.75
N GLN A 246 36.15 15.31 15.00
CA GLN A 246 36.02 14.44 16.18
C GLN A 246 34.73 13.60 16.08
N ARG A 247 33.60 14.23 15.72
CA ARG A 247 32.30 13.53 15.58
C ARG A 247 32.29 12.51 14.46
N LEU A 248 32.93 12.80 13.35
CA LEU A 248 33.07 11.85 12.25
C LEU A 248 33.98 10.67 12.60
N GLU A 249 35.11 10.92 13.24
CA GLU A 249 36.03 9.88 13.70
C GLU A 249 35.36 8.93 14.73
N GLU A 250 34.56 9.51 15.64
CA GLU A 250 33.75 8.72 16.56
C GLU A 250 32.71 7.85 15.83
N ALA A 251 32.04 8.39 14.80
CA ALA A 251 31.09 7.66 13.99
C ALA A 251 31.77 6.54 13.18
N ASP A 252 32.93 6.79 12.53
CA ASP A 252 33.67 5.78 11.79
C ASP A 252 34.08 4.60 12.69
N LYS A 253 34.65 4.89 13.84
CA LYS A 253 35.04 3.88 14.82
C LYS A 253 33.87 2.99 15.24
N LYS A 254 32.75 3.58 15.63
CA LYS A 254 31.56 2.83 16.08
C LYS A 254 30.95 2.00 14.95
N LEU A 255 30.82 2.55 13.74
CA LEU A 255 30.30 1.82 12.57
C LEU A 255 31.20 0.66 12.17
N ASN A 256 32.53 0.85 12.24
CA ASN A 256 33.45 -0.23 12.01
C ASN A 256 33.29 -1.36 13.04
N GLU A 257 33.26 -1.03 14.33
CA GLU A 257 33.05 -2.03 15.39
C GLU A 257 31.77 -2.84 15.21
N VAL A 258 30.66 -2.18 14.84
CA VAL A 258 29.38 -2.88 14.61
C VAL A 258 29.46 -3.76 13.37
N SER A 259 30.08 -3.28 12.27
CA SER A 259 30.20 -4.05 11.03
C SER A 259 31.04 -5.32 11.22
N GLU A 260 32.14 -5.24 11.95
CA GLU A 260 33.03 -6.37 12.21
C GLU A 260 32.42 -7.40 13.18
N LYS A 261 31.67 -6.94 14.20
CA LYS A 261 30.96 -7.81 15.15
C LYS A 261 29.69 -8.41 14.58
N SER A 262 29.16 -7.90 13.46
CA SER A 262 27.93 -8.38 12.83
C SER A 262 28.22 -9.48 11.82
N THR A 263 28.51 -10.69 12.29
CA THR A 263 28.79 -11.86 11.46
C THR A 263 27.57 -12.75 11.27
N GLY A 264 27.52 -13.48 10.15
CA GLY A 264 26.45 -14.43 9.80
C GLY A 264 25.21 -13.77 9.23
N ALA A 265 24.37 -14.57 8.55
CA ALA A 265 23.18 -14.11 7.81
C ALA A 265 22.18 -13.33 8.68
N LYS A 266 21.95 -13.76 9.93
CA LYS A 266 21.05 -13.06 10.87
C LYS A 266 21.45 -11.60 11.15
N ASN A 267 22.71 -11.27 10.99
CA ASN A 267 23.27 -9.95 11.30
C ASN A 267 23.64 -9.15 10.04
N ALA A 268 23.39 -9.69 8.85
CA ALA A 268 23.73 -9.06 7.58
C ALA A 268 23.15 -7.63 7.47
N GLY A 269 21.94 -7.41 7.96
CA GLY A 269 21.31 -6.09 7.99
C GLY A 269 22.12 -5.05 8.77
N ALA A 270 22.56 -5.39 9.98
CA ALA A 270 23.39 -4.50 10.80
C ALA A 270 24.77 -4.25 10.13
N LYS A 271 25.37 -5.30 9.56
CA LYS A 271 26.65 -5.21 8.85
C LYS A 271 26.59 -4.23 7.69
N TYR A 272 25.68 -4.44 6.74
CA TYR A 272 25.62 -3.63 5.52
C TYR A 272 25.14 -2.21 5.77
N LEU A 273 24.21 -2.00 6.71
CA LEU A 273 23.80 -0.66 7.11
C LEU A 273 24.96 0.12 7.75
N SER A 274 25.76 -0.54 8.59
CA SER A 274 26.97 0.05 9.18
C SER A 274 28.00 0.39 8.12
N LEU A 275 28.28 -0.53 7.17
CA LEU A 275 29.21 -0.29 6.08
C LEU A 275 28.77 0.88 5.19
N LEU A 276 27.49 0.95 4.81
CA LEU A 276 26.96 2.06 4.00
C LEU A 276 27.19 3.41 4.68
N ASN A 277 26.84 3.51 5.98
CA ASN A 277 27.05 4.76 6.71
C ASN A 277 28.51 5.04 7.00
N ARG A 278 29.32 4.01 7.22
CA ARG A 278 30.76 4.16 7.37
C ARG A 278 31.41 4.74 6.11
N GLY A 279 31.07 4.22 4.93
CA GLY A 279 31.55 4.77 3.66
C GLY A 279 31.22 6.26 3.51
N ARG A 280 30.01 6.67 3.90
CA ARG A 280 29.61 8.09 3.92
C ARG A 280 30.45 8.93 4.88
N VAL A 281 30.76 8.41 6.06
CA VAL A 281 31.63 9.09 7.04
C VAL A 281 33.06 9.20 6.52
N GLN A 282 33.62 8.13 5.94
CA GLN A 282 34.94 8.11 5.34
C GLN A 282 35.05 9.10 4.17
N ALA A 283 34.01 9.19 3.33
CA ALA A 283 33.94 10.18 2.25
C ALA A 283 34.01 11.62 2.79
N LEU A 284 33.27 11.93 3.86
CA LEU A 284 33.32 13.23 4.53
C LEU A 284 34.70 13.52 5.11
N LEU A 285 35.37 12.53 5.69
CA LEU A 285 36.75 12.65 6.22
C LEU A 285 37.83 12.76 5.12
N GLY A 286 37.45 12.70 3.84
CA GLY A 286 38.40 12.72 2.71
C GLY A 286 39.14 11.40 2.49
N GLN A 287 38.72 10.33 3.14
CA GLN A 287 39.33 8.98 2.99
C GLN A 287 38.72 8.27 1.78
N ILE A 288 38.94 8.80 0.58
CA ILE A 288 38.27 8.42 -0.66
C ILE A 288 38.41 6.93 -0.99
N ASP A 289 39.63 6.38 -0.91
CA ASP A 289 39.88 4.97 -1.24
C ASP A 289 39.24 4.02 -0.20
N GLY A 290 39.28 4.40 1.09
CA GLY A 290 38.59 3.66 2.14
C GLY A 290 37.06 3.68 1.97
N ALA A 291 36.50 4.82 1.63
CA ALA A 291 35.08 4.96 1.34
C ALA A 291 34.63 4.10 0.15
N ARG A 292 35.42 4.14 -0.96
CA ARG A 292 35.17 3.33 -2.16
C ARG A 292 35.14 1.85 -1.85
N GLU A 293 36.14 1.34 -1.15
CA GLU A 293 36.24 -0.07 -0.77
C GLU A 293 35.07 -0.47 0.15
N THR A 294 34.71 0.41 1.07
CA THR A 294 33.56 0.18 1.97
C THR A 294 32.23 0.14 1.22
N PHE A 295 31.98 1.04 0.28
CA PHE A 295 30.78 1.01 -0.56
C PHE A 295 30.75 -0.19 -1.50
N LYS A 296 31.90 -0.59 -2.06
CA LYS A 296 32.04 -1.77 -2.92
C LYS A 296 31.56 -3.03 -2.20
N ARG A 297 31.95 -3.23 -0.94
CA ARG A 297 31.48 -4.35 -0.10
C ARG A 297 29.96 -4.38 0.07
N VAL A 298 29.27 -3.23 0.00
CA VAL A 298 27.80 -3.14 0.03
C VAL A 298 27.22 -3.36 -1.36
N ALA A 299 27.82 -2.81 -2.41
CA ALA A 299 27.35 -2.89 -3.78
C ALA A 299 27.43 -4.29 -4.37
N GLU A 300 28.44 -5.09 -3.98
CA GLU A 300 28.65 -6.48 -4.42
C GLU A 300 27.78 -7.50 -3.66
N ASN A 301 26.97 -7.07 -2.70
CA ASN A 301 26.05 -7.96 -1.98
C ASN A 301 24.90 -8.41 -2.88
N GLU A 302 24.71 -9.70 -3.07
CA GLU A 302 23.68 -10.30 -3.94
C GLU A 302 22.35 -10.59 -3.23
N GLU A 303 22.23 -10.34 -1.93
CA GLU A 303 21.00 -10.60 -1.18
C GLU A 303 19.82 -9.76 -1.70
N ALA A 304 18.60 -10.30 -1.60
CA ALA A 304 17.38 -9.66 -2.08
C ALA A 304 16.72 -8.70 -1.06
N GLY A 305 15.64 -8.06 -1.43
CA GLY A 305 14.85 -7.21 -0.54
C GLY A 305 15.53 -5.90 -0.18
N ILE A 306 15.64 -5.58 1.13
CA ILE A 306 16.19 -4.30 1.61
C ILE A 306 17.67 -4.13 1.23
N PHE A 307 18.42 -5.21 1.04
CA PHE A 307 19.82 -5.17 0.63
C PHE A 307 19.96 -4.61 -0.79
N ARG A 308 19.00 -4.83 -1.67
CA ARG A 308 18.96 -4.21 -3.00
C ARG A 308 18.88 -2.68 -2.91
N THR A 309 18.07 -2.13 -1.99
CA THR A 309 18.04 -0.69 -1.71
C THR A 309 19.41 -0.17 -1.28
N TRP A 310 20.10 -0.84 -0.39
CA TRP A 310 21.44 -0.42 0.09
C TRP A 310 22.52 -0.54 -0.99
N ARG A 311 22.43 -1.56 -1.87
CA ARG A 311 23.31 -1.66 -3.05
C ARG A 311 23.18 -0.44 -3.95
N VAL A 312 21.96 -0.05 -4.27
CA VAL A 312 21.69 1.11 -5.13
C VAL A 312 22.19 2.39 -4.49
N GLN A 313 21.98 2.57 -3.18
CA GLN A 313 22.54 3.70 -2.44
C GLN A 313 24.06 3.70 -2.44
N ALA A 314 24.70 2.55 -2.19
CA ALA A 314 26.16 2.44 -2.25
C ALA A 314 26.68 2.76 -3.65
N MET A 315 26.01 2.31 -4.70
CA MET A 315 26.37 2.65 -6.08
C MET A 315 26.26 4.15 -6.35
N ALA A 316 25.21 4.82 -5.88
CA ALA A 316 25.06 6.27 -6.00
C ALA A 316 26.23 7.01 -5.33
N GLU A 317 26.64 6.56 -4.14
CA GLU A 317 27.79 7.16 -3.45
C GLU A 317 29.12 6.88 -4.17
N MET A 318 29.29 5.68 -4.75
CA MET A 318 30.48 5.36 -5.56
C MET A 318 30.56 6.24 -6.81
N VAL A 319 29.43 6.43 -7.51
CA VAL A 319 29.34 7.33 -8.67
C VAL A 319 29.76 8.76 -8.28
N ARG A 320 29.28 9.27 -7.15
CA ARG A 320 29.68 10.60 -6.64
C ARG A 320 31.17 10.67 -6.33
N LEU A 321 31.74 9.67 -5.66
CA LEU A 321 33.16 9.64 -5.33
C LEU A 321 34.05 9.57 -6.57
N ASP A 322 33.70 8.72 -7.53
CA ASP A 322 34.49 8.51 -8.73
C ASP A 322 34.39 9.66 -9.73
N SER A 323 33.32 10.47 -9.64
CA SER A 323 33.12 11.70 -10.42
C SER A 323 33.71 12.96 -9.77
N THR A 324 34.49 12.85 -8.69
CA THR A 324 35.22 14.00 -8.14
C THR A 324 36.44 14.34 -8.96
N PRO A 325 36.91 15.62 -8.99
CA PRO A 325 38.15 16.00 -9.66
C PRO A 325 39.37 15.24 -9.15
N ALA A 326 39.41 14.89 -7.86
CA ALA A 326 40.48 14.12 -7.26
C ALA A 326 40.53 12.66 -7.76
N SER A 327 39.41 12.07 -8.12
CA SER A 327 39.31 10.72 -8.67
C SER A 327 39.52 10.69 -10.18
N GLY A 328 38.91 11.64 -10.90
CA GLY A 328 39.01 11.77 -12.37
C GLY A 328 38.38 10.62 -13.17
N LYS A 329 37.58 9.74 -12.53
CA LYS A 329 37.04 8.53 -13.16
C LYS A 329 35.64 8.73 -13.72
N TYR A 330 35.37 9.89 -14.31
CA TYR A 330 34.04 10.31 -14.71
C TYR A 330 33.31 9.32 -15.61
N GLU A 331 33.97 8.87 -16.70
CA GLU A 331 33.37 7.95 -17.68
C GLU A 331 33.00 6.59 -17.03
N ALA A 332 33.92 6.04 -16.25
CA ALA A 332 33.67 4.79 -15.56
C ALA A 332 32.52 4.89 -14.52
N ALA A 333 32.45 6.04 -13.81
CA ALA A 333 31.39 6.31 -12.85
C ALA A 333 30.01 6.37 -13.54
N VAL A 334 29.91 7.10 -14.67
CA VAL A 334 28.67 7.18 -15.46
C VAL A 334 28.25 5.81 -15.95
N MET A 335 29.18 5.04 -16.58
CA MET A 335 28.88 3.71 -17.10
C MET A 335 28.37 2.75 -16.02
N ALA A 336 29.04 2.72 -14.86
CA ALA A 336 28.62 1.87 -13.74
C ALA A 336 27.24 2.24 -13.20
N GLY A 337 26.96 3.54 -13.09
CA GLY A 337 25.64 4.02 -12.67
C GLY A 337 24.54 3.69 -13.66
N GLU A 338 24.78 3.85 -14.96
CA GLU A 338 23.82 3.52 -16.04
C GLU A 338 23.55 2.00 -16.09
N GLU A 339 24.57 1.15 -15.94
CA GLU A 339 24.38 -0.28 -15.89
C GLU A 339 23.45 -0.67 -14.75
N GLN A 340 23.65 -0.08 -13.57
CA GLN A 340 22.75 -0.31 -12.44
C GLN A 340 21.34 0.21 -12.70
N LEU A 341 21.17 1.39 -13.34
CA LEU A 341 19.88 1.97 -13.68
C LEU A 341 19.09 1.11 -14.69
N LYS A 342 19.76 0.42 -15.62
CA LYS A 342 19.14 -0.51 -16.56
C LYS A 342 18.52 -1.73 -15.87
N MET A 343 18.99 -2.10 -14.69
CA MET A 343 18.45 -3.22 -13.91
C MET A 343 17.16 -2.87 -13.15
N ALA A 344 16.79 -1.59 -13.11
CA ALA A 344 15.57 -1.13 -12.45
C ALA A 344 14.34 -1.41 -13.28
N ASP A 345 13.33 -2.04 -12.67
CA ASP A 345 11.99 -2.02 -13.24
C ASP A 345 11.34 -0.63 -13.08
N TYR A 346 10.19 -0.43 -13.75
CA TYR A 346 9.48 0.82 -13.69
C TYR A 346 9.12 1.25 -12.25
N ARG A 347 8.65 0.32 -11.40
CA ARG A 347 8.27 0.61 -10.00
C ARG A 347 9.47 0.96 -9.14
N GLU A 348 10.60 0.37 -9.44
CA GLU A 348 11.84 0.66 -8.74
C GLU A 348 12.37 2.05 -9.06
N ARG A 349 12.26 2.52 -10.31
CA ARG A 349 12.66 3.88 -10.71
C ARG A 349 11.90 4.98 -9.98
N GLU A 350 10.70 4.66 -9.45
CA GLU A 350 9.91 5.57 -8.62
C GLU A 350 10.40 5.66 -7.17
N LYS A 351 11.26 4.74 -6.72
CA LYS A 351 11.77 4.73 -5.35
C LYS A 351 12.90 5.75 -5.17
N PRO A 352 12.99 6.38 -3.98
CA PRO A 352 13.99 7.43 -3.72
C PRO A 352 15.43 7.02 -3.99
N GLU A 353 15.83 5.79 -3.67
CA GLU A 353 17.20 5.30 -3.89
C GLU A 353 17.59 5.26 -5.36
N TRP A 354 16.67 4.90 -6.25
CA TRP A 354 16.91 4.89 -7.68
C TRP A 354 16.91 6.30 -8.27
N GLN A 355 16.08 7.20 -7.75
CA GLN A 355 16.11 8.62 -8.11
C GLN A 355 17.43 9.26 -7.65
N GLU A 356 17.95 8.88 -6.49
CA GLU A 356 19.23 9.31 -5.97
C GLU A 356 20.41 8.85 -6.85
N LEU A 357 20.36 7.59 -7.34
CA LEU A 357 21.34 7.08 -8.30
C LEU A 357 21.25 7.83 -9.64
N MET A 358 20.06 8.06 -10.16
CA MET A 358 19.87 8.82 -11.40
C MET A 358 20.41 10.25 -11.26
N LEU A 359 20.18 10.90 -10.13
CA LEU A 359 20.76 12.22 -9.85
C LEU A 359 22.27 12.17 -9.79
N ALA A 360 22.86 11.17 -9.13
CA ALA A 360 24.30 11.00 -9.05
C ALA A 360 24.94 10.79 -10.43
N VAL A 361 24.29 10.02 -11.32
CA VAL A 361 24.74 9.81 -12.70
C VAL A 361 24.68 11.14 -13.50
N ALA A 362 23.58 11.88 -13.37
CA ALA A 362 23.45 13.18 -14.02
C ALA A 362 24.51 14.19 -13.54
N GLN A 363 24.80 14.23 -12.23
CA GLN A 363 25.88 15.03 -11.65
C GLN A 363 27.26 14.60 -12.17
N ALA A 364 27.51 13.30 -12.26
CA ALA A 364 28.75 12.75 -12.81
C ALA A 364 28.96 13.14 -14.28
N ARG A 365 27.89 13.12 -15.09
CA ARG A 365 27.94 13.59 -16.48
C ARG A 365 28.28 15.06 -16.58
N LEU A 366 27.70 15.92 -15.73
CA LEU A 366 28.02 17.34 -15.69
C LEU A 366 29.49 17.58 -15.31
N ALA A 367 29.97 16.90 -14.28
CA ALA A 367 31.37 16.96 -13.87
C ALA A 367 32.33 16.42 -14.96
N TRP A 368 31.89 15.42 -15.73
CA TRP A 368 32.63 14.91 -16.86
C TRP A 368 32.78 15.96 -17.96
N ILE A 369 31.69 16.67 -18.31
CA ILE A 369 31.72 17.75 -19.29
C ILE A 369 32.77 18.81 -18.89
N ASP A 370 32.82 19.20 -17.62
CA ASP A 370 33.77 20.21 -17.13
C ASP A 370 35.24 19.76 -17.24
N SER A 371 35.49 18.45 -17.37
CA SER A 371 36.83 17.88 -17.55
C SER A 371 37.28 17.71 -19.01
N LEU A 372 36.38 17.91 -19.98
CA LEU A 372 36.63 17.72 -21.41
C LEU A 372 37.07 19.04 -22.09
N ASP A 373 37.84 18.92 -23.16
CA ASP A 373 38.25 20.10 -23.96
C ASP A 373 37.12 20.48 -24.95
N ALA A 374 36.59 21.68 -24.78
CA ALA A 374 35.49 22.19 -25.59
C ALA A 374 35.78 22.25 -27.10
N LYS A 375 37.06 22.25 -27.51
CA LYS A 375 37.43 22.33 -28.93
C LYS A 375 37.56 20.96 -29.60
N THR A 376 38.03 19.95 -28.84
CA THR A 376 38.28 18.62 -29.39
C THR A 376 37.11 17.65 -29.13
N ASP A 377 36.38 17.85 -28.04
CA ASP A 377 35.34 16.93 -27.54
C ASP A 377 33.90 17.48 -27.76
N ASP A 378 33.70 18.50 -28.59
CA ASP A 378 32.40 19.18 -28.75
C ASP A 378 31.20 18.23 -28.99
N ALA A 379 31.36 17.23 -29.84
CA ALA A 379 30.29 16.25 -30.10
C ALA A 379 29.97 15.38 -28.87
N LYS A 380 31.02 14.95 -28.13
CA LYS A 380 30.89 14.17 -26.90
C LYS A 380 30.22 15.01 -25.80
N ILE A 381 30.62 16.25 -25.64
CA ILE A 381 30.03 17.21 -24.69
C ILE A 381 28.55 17.40 -24.95
N ARG A 382 28.15 17.64 -26.22
CA ARG A 382 26.73 17.79 -26.58
C ARG A 382 25.90 16.56 -26.23
N ASN A 383 26.42 15.37 -26.48
CA ASN A 383 25.71 14.13 -26.19
C ASN A 383 25.53 13.92 -24.67
N ILE A 384 26.62 14.02 -23.91
CA ILE A 384 26.60 13.88 -22.44
C ILE A 384 25.68 14.92 -21.80
N ARG A 385 25.71 16.16 -22.29
CA ARG A 385 24.83 17.24 -21.80
C ARG A 385 23.37 16.96 -22.09
N ARG A 386 23.04 16.40 -23.25
CA ARG A 386 21.67 16.00 -23.60
C ARG A 386 21.18 14.93 -22.61
N GLU A 387 21.95 13.88 -22.36
CA GLU A 387 21.59 12.78 -21.46
C GLU A 387 21.45 13.26 -20.01
N ALA A 388 22.37 14.09 -19.52
CA ALA A 388 22.25 14.70 -18.20
C ALA A 388 20.97 15.52 -18.06
N ARG A 389 20.64 16.31 -19.10
CA ARG A 389 19.40 17.11 -19.12
C ARG A 389 18.15 16.25 -19.10
N GLU A 390 18.11 15.15 -19.86
CA GLU A 390 16.97 14.21 -19.89
C GLU A 390 16.71 13.61 -18.51
N ASP A 391 17.74 13.11 -17.85
CA ASP A 391 17.63 12.56 -16.48
C ASP A 391 17.17 13.63 -15.47
N LEU A 392 17.75 14.82 -15.52
CA LEU A 392 17.37 15.93 -14.64
C LEU A 392 15.93 16.39 -14.90
N GLN A 393 15.45 16.40 -16.14
CA GLN A 393 14.07 16.74 -16.48
C GLN A 393 13.08 15.69 -15.94
N LEU A 394 13.42 14.40 -16.01
CA LEU A 394 12.62 13.34 -15.42
C LEU A 394 12.50 13.50 -13.90
N LEU A 395 13.62 13.75 -13.22
CA LEU A 395 13.65 13.99 -11.78
C LEU A 395 12.92 15.27 -11.38
N ALA A 396 13.07 16.35 -12.14
CA ALA A 396 12.50 17.66 -11.85
C ALA A 396 10.95 17.66 -11.87
N LYS A 397 10.35 16.76 -12.64
CA LYS A 397 8.88 16.56 -12.67
C LYS A 397 8.33 15.98 -11.37
N LYS A 398 9.18 15.40 -10.53
CA LYS A 398 8.79 14.79 -9.25
C LYS A 398 8.78 15.80 -8.12
N ASN A 399 8.41 15.36 -6.91
CA ASN A 399 8.45 16.20 -5.71
C ASN A 399 9.53 15.73 -4.76
N GLY A 400 10.02 16.66 -3.95
CA GLY A 400 10.93 16.36 -2.87
C GLY A 400 12.35 16.87 -3.10
N PRO A 401 13.27 16.57 -2.16
CA PRO A 401 14.63 17.13 -2.19
C PRO A 401 15.42 16.82 -3.45
N ILE A 402 15.31 15.58 -3.97
CA ILE A 402 16.00 15.18 -5.21
C ILE A 402 15.49 15.97 -6.42
N ALA A 403 14.19 16.14 -6.52
CA ALA A 403 13.58 16.95 -7.60
C ALA A 403 13.97 18.44 -7.49
N ASN A 404 14.07 18.99 -6.27
CA ASN A 404 14.54 20.35 -6.05
C ASN A 404 16.00 20.51 -6.49
N GLN A 405 16.87 19.56 -6.19
CA GLN A 405 18.24 19.54 -6.66
C GLN A 405 18.31 19.46 -8.19
N ALA A 406 17.53 18.56 -8.81
CA ALA A 406 17.48 18.44 -10.27
C ALA A 406 17.04 19.76 -10.95
N ARG A 407 16.05 20.45 -10.39
CA ARG A 407 15.64 21.79 -10.86
C ARG A 407 16.74 22.83 -10.71
N GLY A 408 17.53 22.75 -9.63
CA GLY A 408 18.71 23.61 -9.46
C GLY A 408 19.71 23.42 -10.59
N TYR A 409 20.11 22.19 -10.88
CA TYR A 409 21.02 21.87 -12.00
C TYR A 409 20.46 22.27 -13.36
N LEU A 410 19.16 22.09 -13.61
CA LEU A 410 18.52 22.54 -14.86
C LEU A 410 18.57 24.06 -14.99
N LYS A 411 18.36 24.80 -13.90
CA LYS A 411 18.47 26.28 -13.89
C LYS A 411 19.90 26.71 -14.22
N ASP A 412 20.93 26.04 -13.69
CA ASP A 412 22.32 26.30 -13.98
C ASP A 412 22.65 26.02 -15.47
N LEU A 413 21.93 25.10 -16.10
CA LEU A 413 21.99 24.81 -17.53
C LEU A 413 21.13 25.78 -18.37
N GLY A 414 20.53 26.81 -17.77
CA GLY A 414 19.69 27.82 -18.46
C GLY A 414 18.28 27.30 -18.80
N ILE A 415 17.81 26.23 -18.12
CA ILE A 415 16.51 25.61 -18.36
C ILE A 415 15.61 25.90 -17.16
N GLU A 416 14.52 26.66 -17.37
CA GLU A 416 13.47 26.78 -16.35
C GLU A 416 12.63 25.51 -16.32
N ALA A 417 12.86 24.66 -15.31
CA ALA A 417 11.99 23.54 -15.01
C ALA A 417 10.98 23.96 -13.92
N LYS A 418 9.73 24.08 -14.29
CA LYS A 418 8.65 24.26 -13.32
C LYS A 418 8.42 22.96 -12.59
N ALA A 419 8.25 23.03 -11.25
CA ALA A 419 7.67 21.93 -10.51
C ALA A 419 6.31 21.61 -11.14
N ASN A 420 6.00 20.33 -11.21
CA ASN A 420 4.67 19.96 -11.69
C ASN A 420 3.67 20.51 -10.66
N GLU A 421 3.02 21.67 -10.98
CA GLU A 421 2.03 22.30 -10.10
C GLU A 421 0.89 21.35 -9.77
N ASP A 422 0.69 20.36 -10.64
CA ASP A 422 -0.28 19.29 -10.49
C ASP A 422 -0.05 18.35 -9.29
N THR A 423 1.11 18.41 -8.67
CA THR A 423 1.44 17.55 -7.52
C THR A 423 1.18 18.22 -6.17
N LYS A 424 0.91 19.53 -6.13
CA LYS A 424 0.49 20.22 -4.90
C LYS A 424 -1.03 20.18 -4.76
N LEU A 425 -1.49 19.92 -3.55
CA LEU A 425 -2.89 20.14 -3.23
C LEU A 425 -3.20 21.64 -3.32
N PRO A 426 -4.31 22.04 -3.96
CA PRO A 426 -4.74 23.42 -3.96
C PRO A 426 -5.06 23.87 -2.53
N GLU A 427 -4.79 25.14 -2.23
CA GLU A 427 -5.27 25.75 -1.00
C GLU A 427 -6.80 25.90 -1.09
N VAL A 428 -7.50 25.28 -0.13
CA VAL A 428 -8.97 25.34 -0.05
C VAL A 428 -9.38 25.98 1.26
N LYS A 429 -10.38 26.87 1.20
CA LYS A 429 -10.80 27.71 2.35
C LYS A 429 -12.13 27.30 2.96
N ASN A 430 -12.95 26.57 2.21
CA ASN A 430 -14.28 26.16 2.61
C ASN A 430 -14.64 24.79 2.02
N PHE A 431 -15.77 24.25 2.48
CA PHE A 431 -16.29 22.95 2.07
C PHE A 431 -16.47 22.84 0.55
N ALA A 432 -17.11 23.83 -0.08
CA ALA A 432 -17.41 23.81 -1.51
C ALA A 432 -16.15 23.85 -2.40
N GLU A 433 -15.14 24.65 -2.01
CA GLU A 433 -13.86 24.68 -2.72
C GLU A 433 -13.13 23.34 -2.64
N ALA A 434 -13.12 22.72 -1.45
CA ALA A 434 -12.49 21.42 -1.24
C ALA A 434 -13.18 20.31 -2.06
N MET A 435 -14.50 20.27 -2.05
CA MET A 435 -15.31 19.34 -2.84
C MET A 435 -15.05 19.50 -4.36
N LYS A 436 -15.05 20.74 -4.86
CA LYS A 436 -14.75 21.02 -6.26
C LYS A 436 -13.34 20.59 -6.66
N ALA A 437 -12.36 20.85 -5.81
CA ALA A 437 -10.98 20.45 -6.04
C ALA A 437 -10.82 18.91 -6.04
N ALA A 438 -11.49 18.21 -5.12
CA ALA A 438 -11.51 16.75 -5.08
C ALA A 438 -12.11 16.15 -6.36
N ARG A 439 -13.23 16.73 -6.84
CA ARG A 439 -13.87 16.31 -8.09
C ARG A 439 -12.96 16.47 -9.29
N SER A 440 -12.28 17.61 -9.40
CA SER A 440 -11.32 17.86 -10.49
C SER A 440 -10.18 16.83 -10.53
N ARG A 441 -9.69 16.39 -9.35
CA ARG A 441 -8.67 15.33 -9.28
C ARG A 441 -9.22 13.96 -9.69
N LEU A 442 -10.46 13.66 -9.31
CA LEU A 442 -11.12 12.44 -9.77
C LEU A 442 -11.30 12.42 -11.28
N ASP A 443 -11.81 13.51 -11.87
CA ASP A 443 -12.02 13.61 -13.32
C ASP A 443 -10.71 13.34 -14.09
N ARG A 444 -9.59 13.88 -13.63
CA ARG A 444 -8.25 13.60 -14.20
C ARG A 444 -7.83 12.14 -14.04
N ALA A 445 -8.12 11.52 -12.92
CA ALA A 445 -7.83 10.10 -12.71
C ALA A 445 -8.67 9.20 -13.63
N GLU A 446 -9.92 9.58 -13.90
CA GLU A 446 -10.81 8.88 -14.85
C GLU A 446 -10.36 9.04 -16.30
N GLU A 447 -9.86 10.22 -16.68
CA GLU A 447 -9.20 10.46 -17.98
C GLU A 447 -7.94 9.59 -18.15
N GLY A 448 -7.18 9.44 -17.07
CA GLY A 448 -6.04 8.50 -17.02
C GLY A 448 -6.46 7.06 -17.27
N ASP A 449 -7.53 6.58 -16.61
CA ASP A 449 -8.06 5.23 -16.82
C ASP A 449 -8.54 5.00 -18.27
N ALA A 450 -9.18 6.00 -18.88
CA ALA A 450 -9.58 5.93 -20.29
C ALA A 450 -8.36 5.81 -21.22
N THR A 451 -7.31 6.55 -20.91
CA THR A 451 -6.03 6.51 -21.65
C THR A 451 -5.37 5.13 -21.52
N ILE A 452 -5.35 4.55 -20.30
CA ILE A 452 -4.82 3.20 -20.07
C ILE A 452 -5.54 2.17 -20.93
N LYS A 453 -6.88 2.17 -20.95
CA LYS A 453 -7.66 1.25 -21.79
C LYS A 453 -7.33 1.37 -23.27
N LEU A 454 -7.03 2.59 -23.74
CA LEU A 454 -6.61 2.81 -25.13
C LEU A 454 -5.22 2.22 -25.39
N LEU A 455 -4.27 2.46 -24.47
CA LEU A 455 -2.91 1.94 -24.56
C LEU A 455 -2.87 0.41 -24.47
N GLU A 456 -3.68 -0.21 -23.60
CA GLU A 456 -3.83 -1.68 -23.52
C GLU A 456 -4.35 -2.27 -24.81
N LYS A 457 -5.29 -1.58 -25.47
CA LYS A 457 -5.79 -1.97 -26.78
C LYS A 457 -4.70 -1.89 -27.87
N GLN A 458 -3.85 -0.85 -27.81
CA GLN A 458 -2.69 -0.73 -28.69
C GLN A 458 -1.65 -1.81 -28.41
N LEU A 459 -1.39 -2.11 -27.13
CA LEU A 459 -0.46 -3.15 -26.68
C LEU A 459 -0.82 -4.53 -27.22
N ALA A 460 -2.12 -4.85 -27.27
CA ALA A 460 -2.61 -6.14 -27.79
C ALA A 460 -2.27 -6.36 -29.28
N GLY A 461 -2.14 -5.27 -30.07
CA GLY A 461 -1.79 -5.32 -31.48
C GLY A 461 -0.34 -4.91 -31.81
N ALA A 462 0.46 -4.55 -30.82
CA ALA A 462 1.78 -3.97 -31.03
C ALA A 462 2.84 -5.04 -31.37
N PRO A 463 3.80 -4.72 -32.28
CA PRO A 463 5.01 -5.51 -32.48
C PRO A 463 5.83 -5.61 -31.21
N GLU A 464 6.58 -6.72 -31.04
CA GLU A 464 7.39 -6.97 -29.83
C GLU A 464 8.37 -5.83 -29.49
N ALA A 465 8.93 -5.19 -30.49
CA ALA A 465 9.87 -4.05 -30.33
C ALA A 465 9.22 -2.82 -29.66
N ASP A 466 7.90 -2.62 -29.85
CA ASP A 466 7.19 -1.42 -29.36
C ASP A 466 6.46 -1.66 -28.03
N ARG A 467 6.26 -2.94 -27.66
CA ARG A 467 5.48 -3.33 -26.46
C ARG A 467 5.98 -2.68 -25.19
N LYS A 468 7.29 -2.76 -24.96
CA LYS A 468 7.89 -2.18 -23.75
C LYS A 468 7.63 -0.67 -23.61
N GLY A 469 7.67 0.07 -24.71
CA GLY A 469 7.37 1.51 -24.70
C GLY A 469 5.91 1.79 -24.32
N ILE A 470 4.98 0.96 -24.80
CA ILE A 470 3.56 1.10 -24.46
C ILE A 470 3.31 0.68 -22.99
N GLU A 471 3.93 -0.40 -22.53
CA GLU A 471 3.85 -0.83 -21.12
C GLU A 471 4.37 0.24 -20.17
N ASP A 472 5.48 0.90 -20.49
CA ASP A 472 6.02 2.02 -19.72
C ASP A 472 5.04 3.20 -19.69
N GLN A 473 4.33 3.49 -20.79
CA GLN A 473 3.30 4.54 -20.83
C GLN A 473 2.08 4.16 -19.99
N VAL A 474 1.57 2.93 -20.07
CA VAL A 474 0.48 2.41 -19.22
C VAL A 474 0.83 2.57 -17.74
N ALA A 475 2.05 2.17 -17.37
CA ALA A 475 2.52 2.27 -16.00
C ALA A 475 2.63 3.73 -15.51
N LEU A 476 3.10 4.65 -16.35
CA LEU A 476 3.20 6.07 -16.04
C LEU A 476 1.82 6.71 -15.82
N VAL A 477 0.91 6.52 -16.77
CA VAL A 477 -0.46 7.05 -16.67
C VAL A 477 -1.20 6.44 -15.47
N GLY A 478 -0.99 5.16 -15.19
CA GLY A 478 -1.55 4.47 -14.02
C GLY A 478 -1.04 5.04 -12.70
N SER A 479 0.24 5.39 -12.63
CA SER A 479 0.84 6.05 -11.46
C SER A 479 0.25 7.45 -11.23
N ASP A 480 0.07 8.23 -12.30
CA ASP A 480 -0.53 9.56 -12.23
C ASP A 480 -2.00 9.49 -11.81
N ALA A 481 -2.78 8.60 -12.39
CA ALA A 481 -4.18 8.39 -12.02
C ALA A 481 -4.33 7.92 -10.54
N LYS A 482 -3.43 7.05 -10.08
CA LYS A 482 -3.40 6.63 -8.67
C LYS A 482 -3.10 7.80 -7.73
N ARG A 483 -2.14 8.66 -8.10
CA ARG A 483 -1.79 9.87 -7.34
C ARG A 483 -2.97 10.85 -7.27
N ASP A 484 -3.64 11.10 -8.40
CA ASP A 484 -4.78 12.01 -8.46
C ASP A 484 -5.94 11.48 -7.58
N ARG A 485 -6.19 10.15 -7.53
CA ARG A 485 -7.15 9.55 -6.58
C ARG A 485 -6.75 9.75 -5.12
N GLN A 486 -5.47 9.60 -4.79
CA GLN A 486 -4.98 9.85 -3.43
C GLN A 486 -5.18 11.31 -3.01
N GLN A 487 -4.89 12.25 -3.91
CA GLN A 487 -5.11 13.66 -3.68
C GLN A 487 -6.61 14.02 -3.58
N ALA A 488 -7.47 13.36 -4.36
CA ALA A 488 -8.91 13.51 -4.24
C ALA A 488 -9.43 13.05 -2.86
N ILE A 489 -8.91 11.95 -2.30
CA ILE A 489 -9.22 11.53 -0.92
C ILE A 489 -8.80 12.62 0.09
N GLU A 490 -7.57 13.13 -0.03
CA GLU A 490 -7.09 14.16 0.88
C GLU A 490 -7.93 15.44 0.82
N LEU A 491 -8.38 15.83 -0.36
CA LEU A 491 -9.28 16.98 -0.54
C LEU A 491 -10.68 16.70 -0.01
N ASN A 492 -11.21 15.50 -0.16
CA ASN A 492 -12.48 15.09 0.46
C ASN A 492 -12.39 15.09 2.00
N ASP A 493 -11.26 14.63 2.57
CA ASP A 493 -11.02 14.72 4.01
C ASP A 493 -10.98 16.19 4.48
N MET A 494 -10.38 17.09 3.68
CA MET A 494 -10.43 18.53 3.97
C MET A 494 -11.86 19.06 3.90
N ALA A 495 -12.64 18.65 2.89
CA ALA A 495 -14.06 19.02 2.80
C ALA A 495 -14.82 18.60 4.04
N LEU A 496 -14.68 17.33 4.50
CA LEU A 496 -15.34 16.84 5.70
C LEU A 496 -15.00 17.64 6.97
N ARG A 497 -13.75 18.14 7.06
CA ARG A 497 -13.29 18.98 8.19
C ARG A 497 -13.80 20.42 8.12
N LEU A 498 -14.02 20.93 6.90
CA LEU A 498 -14.49 22.28 6.65
C LEU A 498 -16.02 22.37 6.62
N TYR A 499 -16.72 21.21 6.67
CA TYR A 499 -18.17 21.14 6.69
C TYR A 499 -18.76 21.83 7.91
N ARG A 500 -19.82 22.62 7.69
CA ARG A 500 -20.58 23.33 8.73
C ARG A 500 -22.05 22.99 8.63
N ASP A 501 -22.81 23.28 9.67
CA ASP A 501 -24.26 22.97 9.73
C ASP A 501 -25.11 23.72 8.70
N ASP A 502 -24.59 24.82 8.14
CA ASP A 502 -25.19 25.60 7.05
C ASP A 502 -24.85 25.08 5.65
N ASP A 503 -23.90 24.16 5.53
CA ASP A 503 -23.58 23.50 4.28
C ASP A 503 -24.63 22.43 3.91
N SER A 504 -24.71 22.11 2.62
CA SER A 504 -25.65 21.12 2.08
C SER A 504 -25.38 19.70 2.61
N ARG A 505 -26.39 19.06 3.19
CA ARG A 505 -26.30 17.64 3.59
C ARG A 505 -26.21 16.70 2.39
N GLU A 506 -26.74 17.10 1.25
CA GLU A 506 -26.64 16.35 0.00
C GLU A 506 -25.18 16.36 -0.50
N ASP A 507 -24.53 17.52 -0.48
CA ASP A 507 -23.13 17.65 -0.83
C ASP A 507 -22.22 16.86 0.14
N LEU A 508 -22.54 16.85 1.43
CA LEU A 508 -21.84 15.99 2.40
C LEU A 508 -21.97 14.50 2.06
N ALA A 509 -23.18 14.07 1.63
CA ALA A 509 -23.39 12.69 1.18
C ALA A 509 -22.59 12.39 -0.11
N GLN A 510 -22.50 13.35 -1.03
CA GLN A 510 -21.69 13.26 -2.25
C GLN A 510 -20.19 13.14 -1.93
N VAL A 511 -19.66 13.95 -1.02
CA VAL A 511 -18.25 13.87 -0.59
C VAL A 511 -17.93 12.49 0.00
N ARG A 512 -18.80 11.99 0.88
CA ARG A 512 -18.64 10.64 1.45
C ARG A 512 -18.75 9.54 0.41
N PHE A 513 -19.66 9.69 -0.54
CA PHE A 513 -19.80 8.74 -1.65
C PHE A 513 -18.55 8.69 -2.52
N LEU A 514 -18.02 9.85 -2.90
CA LEU A 514 -16.75 9.93 -3.63
C LEU A 514 -15.59 9.35 -2.84
N GLN A 515 -15.56 9.54 -1.53
CA GLN A 515 -14.54 8.97 -0.65
C GLN A 515 -14.62 7.44 -0.63
N ALA A 516 -15.84 6.87 -0.55
CA ALA A 516 -16.05 5.42 -0.65
C ALA A 516 -15.58 4.87 -2.00
N TYR A 517 -15.95 5.51 -3.10
CA TYR A 517 -15.53 5.15 -4.46
C TYR A 517 -14.01 5.20 -4.64
N LEU A 518 -13.38 6.28 -4.21
CA LEU A 518 -11.93 6.45 -4.31
C LEU A 518 -11.16 5.41 -3.50
N ASN A 519 -11.63 5.09 -2.29
CA ASN A 519 -11.04 4.04 -1.47
C ASN A 519 -11.18 2.66 -2.12
N LEU A 520 -12.33 2.35 -2.72
CA LEU A 520 -12.53 1.13 -3.48
C LEU A 520 -11.55 1.03 -4.67
N ARG A 521 -11.36 2.13 -5.43
CA ARG A 521 -10.44 2.21 -6.56
C ARG A 521 -8.96 2.12 -6.17
N LEU A 522 -8.63 2.47 -4.94
CA LEU A 522 -7.28 2.37 -4.36
C LEU A 522 -7.06 1.08 -3.56
N GLU A 523 -8.03 0.16 -3.59
CA GLU A 523 -7.99 -1.13 -2.88
C GLU A 523 -7.96 -0.99 -1.35
N ASN A 524 -8.37 0.17 -0.82
CA ASN A 524 -8.59 0.40 0.60
C ASN A 524 -9.97 -0.12 0.99
N TYR A 525 -10.17 -1.44 0.92
CA TYR A 525 -11.48 -2.08 1.00
C TYR A 525 -12.18 -1.89 2.34
N TRP A 526 -11.45 -1.82 3.45
CA TRP A 526 -12.05 -1.61 4.78
C TRP A 526 -12.62 -0.20 4.94
N GLU A 527 -11.93 0.81 4.45
CA GLU A 527 -12.38 2.21 4.43
C GLU A 527 -13.60 2.36 3.51
N ALA A 528 -13.51 1.79 2.30
CA ALA A 528 -14.62 1.80 1.35
C ALA A 528 -15.86 1.14 1.95
N LEU A 529 -15.73 -0.01 2.61
CA LEU A 529 -16.80 -0.72 3.29
C LEU A 529 -17.43 0.13 4.40
N ALA A 530 -16.61 0.67 5.31
CA ALA A 530 -17.11 1.43 6.45
C ALA A 530 -17.89 2.67 6.03
N ILE A 531 -17.37 3.47 5.08
CA ILE A 531 -18.04 4.67 4.57
C ILE A 531 -19.34 4.30 3.84
N SER A 532 -19.28 3.25 3.03
CA SER A 532 -20.43 2.78 2.24
C SER A 532 -21.56 2.26 3.13
N GLU A 533 -21.27 1.53 4.21
CA GLU A 533 -22.28 1.08 5.17
C GLU A 533 -22.98 2.26 5.87
N VAL A 534 -22.23 3.30 6.22
CA VAL A 534 -22.83 4.50 6.82
C VAL A 534 -23.78 5.17 5.83
N LEU A 535 -23.40 5.32 4.57
CA LEU A 535 -24.23 5.90 3.53
C LEU A 535 -25.50 5.06 3.27
N LEU A 536 -25.36 3.74 3.19
CA LEU A 536 -26.50 2.83 2.99
C LEU A 536 -27.51 2.95 4.14
N LYS A 537 -27.05 3.07 5.38
CA LYS A 537 -27.91 3.17 6.57
C LYS A 537 -28.55 4.54 6.73
N SER A 538 -27.82 5.63 6.44
CA SER A 538 -28.28 7.01 6.63
C SER A 538 -29.14 7.53 5.48
N GLY A 539 -28.91 7.06 4.26
CA GLY A 539 -29.54 7.55 3.04
C GLY A 539 -30.59 6.60 2.45
N LYS A 540 -31.34 5.83 3.28
CA LYS A 540 -32.30 4.83 2.82
C LYS A 540 -33.16 5.32 1.65
N GLY A 541 -33.16 4.55 0.54
CA GLY A 541 -33.94 4.80 -0.65
C GLY A 541 -33.33 5.80 -1.65
N THR A 542 -32.22 6.46 -1.32
CA THR A 542 -31.53 7.35 -2.28
C THR A 542 -30.64 6.55 -3.22
N GLU A 543 -30.49 7.03 -4.45
CA GLU A 543 -29.57 6.43 -5.45
C GLU A 543 -28.13 6.36 -4.94
N THR A 544 -27.68 7.40 -4.24
CA THR A 544 -26.34 7.46 -3.62
C THR A 544 -26.15 6.34 -2.61
N ALA A 545 -27.14 6.08 -1.75
CA ALA A 545 -27.09 5.01 -0.77
C ALA A 545 -27.08 3.61 -1.43
N GLN A 546 -27.84 3.42 -2.50
CA GLN A 546 -27.87 2.15 -3.26
C GLN A 546 -26.51 1.85 -3.89
N LYS A 547 -25.93 2.82 -4.62
CA LYS A 547 -24.60 2.70 -5.22
C LYS A 547 -23.53 2.48 -4.15
N ALA A 548 -23.60 3.17 -3.01
CA ALA A 548 -22.72 2.92 -1.88
C ALA A 548 -22.87 1.50 -1.34
N GLY A 549 -24.09 0.96 -1.28
CA GLY A 549 -24.33 -0.43 -0.91
C GLY A 549 -23.61 -1.44 -1.83
N SER A 550 -23.60 -1.19 -3.14
CA SER A 550 -22.83 -2.00 -4.08
C SER A 550 -21.32 -1.91 -3.82
N PHE A 551 -20.78 -0.72 -3.51
CA PHE A 551 -19.37 -0.58 -3.14
C PHE A 551 -19.04 -1.35 -1.86
N ALA A 552 -19.94 -1.35 -0.88
CA ALA A 552 -19.78 -2.13 0.34
C ALA A 552 -19.72 -3.64 0.04
N LEU A 553 -20.61 -4.16 -0.81
CA LEU A 553 -20.61 -5.57 -1.22
C LEU A 553 -19.35 -5.94 -1.97
N MET A 554 -18.89 -5.12 -2.92
CA MET A 554 -17.65 -5.34 -3.66
C MET A 554 -16.43 -5.34 -2.72
N SER A 555 -16.34 -4.36 -1.82
CA SER A 555 -15.26 -4.26 -0.85
C SER A 555 -15.20 -5.47 0.07
N LEU A 556 -16.36 -5.88 0.60
CA LEU A 556 -16.43 -7.04 1.49
C LEU A 556 -16.10 -8.35 0.77
N GLY A 557 -16.48 -8.47 -0.51
CA GLY A 557 -16.08 -9.60 -1.37
C GLY A 557 -14.55 -9.71 -1.48
N GLN A 558 -13.84 -8.62 -1.77
CA GLN A 558 -12.39 -8.57 -1.85
C GLN A 558 -11.71 -8.86 -0.51
N ILE A 559 -12.29 -8.35 0.59
CA ILE A 559 -11.82 -8.65 1.94
C ILE A 559 -11.94 -10.15 2.24
N ILE A 560 -13.04 -10.80 1.85
CA ILE A 560 -13.24 -12.23 2.04
C ILE A 560 -12.20 -13.04 1.24
N GLU A 561 -11.94 -12.68 -0.01
CA GLU A 561 -10.95 -13.35 -0.85
C GLU A 561 -9.55 -13.29 -0.26
N SER A 562 -9.16 -12.14 0.27
CA SER A 562 -7.83 -11.91 0.87
C SER A 562 -7.70 -12.36 2.32
N SER A 563 -8.80 -12.77 2.96
CA SER A 563 -8.80 -13.16 4.39
C SER A 563 -8.44 -14.62 4.62
N PRO A 564 -7.79 -14.95 5.76
CA PRO A 564 -7.58 -16.33 6.19
C PRO A 564 -8.91 -17.07 6.40
N ASP A 565 -8.91 -18.39 6.20
CA ASP A 565 -10.12 -19.22 6.22
C ASP A 565 -10.86 -19.20 7.55
N ASP A 566 -10.16 -19.04 8.67
CA ASP A 566 -10.75 -18.92 10.01
C ASP A 566 -11.62 -17.69 10.22
N ARG A 567 -11.45 -16.65 9.40
CA ARG A 567 -12.22 -15.40 9.44
C ARG A 567 -13.35 -15.33 8.41
N LYS A 568 -13.26 -16.14 7.35
CA LYS A 568 -14.22 -16.08 6.22
C LYS A 568 -15.67 -16.29 6.66
N GLY A 569 -15.94 -17.18 7.61
CA GLY A 569 -17.31 -17.44 8.08
C GLY A 569 -18.01 -16.19 8.63
N THR A 570 -17.33 -15.42 9.48
CA THR A 570 -17.88 -14.17 10.04
C THR A 570 -18.07 -13.10 8.97
N LEU A 571 -17.15 -13.01 8.02
CA LEU A 571 -17.22 -12.05 6.92
C LEU A 571 -18.34 -12.39 5.93
N ILE A 572 -18.56 -13.67 5.64
CA ILE A 572 -19.68 -14.14 4.81
C ILE A 572 -21.02 -13.82 5.47
N ALA A 573 -21.16 -14.03 6.79
CA ALA A 573 -22.38 -13.62 7.51
C ALA A 573 -22.60 -12.10 7.48
N SER A 574 -21.51 -11.30 7.45
CA SER A 574 -21.61 -9.84 7.27
C SER A 574 -22.01 -9.48 5.84
N LEU A 575 -21.50 -10.19 4.83
CA LEU A 575 -21.89 -10.03 3.42
C LEU A 575 -23.38 -10.32 3.22
N GLU A 576 -23.87 -11.40 3.82
CA GLU A 576 -25.29 -11.75 3.78
C GLU A 576 -26.18 -10.66 4.38
N ARG A 577 -25.84 -10.16 5.58
CA ARG A 577 -26.57 -9.06 6.23
C ARG A 577 -26.59 -7.79 5.37
N LEU A 578 -25.46 -7.44 4.79
CA LEU A 578 -25.30 -6.26 3.94
C LEU A 578 -26.15 -6.39 2.66
N ALA A 579 -26.07 -7.56 2.00
CA ALA A 579 -26.87 -7.86 0.81
C ALA A 579 -28.37 -7.84 1.10
N ASN A 580 -28.82 -8.40 2.22
CA ASN A 580 -30.22 -8.30 2.66
C ASN A 580 -30.64 -6.83 2.86
N THR A 581 -29.81 -6.02 3.55
CA THR A 581 -30.10 -4.61 3.77
C THR A 581 -30.25 -3.84 2.45
N LEU A 582 -29.38 -4.10 1.48
CA LEU A 582 -29.43 -3.44 0.18
C LEU A 582 -30.64 -3.91 -0.65
N SER A 583 -30.93 -5.21 -0.65
CA SER A 583 -32.08 -5.78 -1.38
C SER A 583 -33.41 -5.23 -0.87
N GLU A 584 -33.51 -4.95 0.43
CA GLU A 584 -34.71 -4.39 1.08
C GLU A 584 -34.81 -2.87 0.94
N SER A 585 -33.71 -2.16 0.76
CA SER A 585 -33.68 -0.69 0.74
C SER A 585 -34.34 -0.08 -0.49
N ALA A 586 -34.22 -0.72 -1.66
CA ALA A 586 -34.76 -0.28 -2.93
C ALA A 586 -35.10 -1.45 -3.86
N PRO A 587 -36.11 -2.23 -3.57
CA PRO A 587 -36.46 -3.42 -4.33
C PRO A 587 -36.70 -3.14 -5.82
N GLY A 588 -35.91 -3.78 -6.68
CA GLY A 588 -35.96 -3.65 -8.14
C GLY A 588 -34.97 -2.64 -8.73
N SER A 589 -34.15 -1.98 -7.92
CA SER A 589 -32.96 -1.28 -8.44
C SER A 589 -31.88 -2.26 -8.92
N PRO A 590 -31.01 -1.87 -9.87
CA PRO A 590 -29.90 -2.72 -10.32
C PRO A 590 -29.02 -3.21 -9.18
N GLU A 591 -28.77 -2.36 -8.20
CA GLU A 591 -27.93 -2.66 -7.03
C GLU A 591 -28.61 -3.67 -6.09
N SER A 592 -29.92 -3.54 -5.90
CA SER A 592 -30.74 -4.50 -5.14
C SER A 592 -30.75 -5.87 -5.85
N GLU A 593 -30.91 -5.89 -7.16
CA GLU A 593 -30.87 -7.11 -7.96
C GLU A 593 -29.49 -7.82 -7.85
N GLN A 594 -28.40 -7.05 -7.89
CA GLN A 594 -27.06 -7.58 -7.68
C GLN A 594 -26.88 -8.15 -6.26
N ALA A 595 -27.45 -7.51 -5.25
CA ALA A 595 -27.44 -8.00 -3.87
C ALA A 595 -28.17 -9.34 -3.76
N VAL A 596 -29.32 -9.47 -4.44
CA VAL A 596 -30.08 -10.74 -4.49
C VAL A 596 -29.23 -11.83 -5.15
N ASP A 597 -28.51 -11.54 -6.23
CA ASP A 597 -27.63 -12.53 -6.88
C ASP A 597 -26.52 -13.04 -5.92
N ILE A 598 -25.95 -12.17 -5.10
CA ILE A 598 -25.00 -12.55 -4.06
C ILE A 598 -25.67 -13.47 -3.03
N LEU A 599 -26.86 -13.13 -2.56
CA LEU A 599 -27.62 -13.93 -1.59
C LEU A 599 -27.95 -15.32 -2.13
N VAL A 600 -28.37 -15.40 -3.39
CA VAL A 600 -28.59 -16.68 -4.09
C VAL A 600 -27.31 -17.52 -4.11
N ASN A 601 -26.19 -16.92 -4.52
CA ASN A 601 -24.92 -17.62 -4.58
C ASN A 601 -24.44 -18.11 -3.21
N LEU A 602 -24.66 -17.32 -2.14
CA LEU A 602 -24.33 -17.75 -0.77
C LEU A 602 -25.18 -18.95 -0.34
N ALA A 603 -26.50 -18.87 -0.56
CA ALA A 603 -27.41 -19.99 -0.23
C ALA A 603 -27.06 -21.26 -1.01
N LEU A 604 -26.67 -21.14 -2.29
CA LEU A 604 -26.25 -22.28 -3.11
C LEU A 604 -24.93 -22.91 -2.59
N ARG A 605 -23.98 -22.12 -2.14
CA ARG A 605 -22.73 -22.61 -1.51
C ARG A 605 -23.01 -23.39 -0.21
N GLU A 606 -24.02 -22.96 0.54
CA GLU A 606 -24.50 -23.65 1.75
C GLU A 606 -25.38 -24.86 1.41
N LYS A 607 -25.72 -25.09 0.12
CA LYS A 607 -26.69 -26.08 -0.36
C LYS A 607 -28.10 -25.88 0.21
N ASP A 608 -28.42 -24.66 0.63
CA ASP A 608 -29.75 -24.25 1.05
C ASP A 608 -30.59 -23.77 -0.15
N TYR A 609 -31.10 -24.74 -0.88
CA TYR A 609 -31.84 -24.49 -2.13
C TYR A 609 -33.17 -23.79 -1.90
N ASP A 610 -33.81 -23.97 -0.74
CA ASP A 610 -35.06 -23.29 -0.37
C ASP A 610 -34.80 -21.81 -0.15
N LYS A 611 -33.73 -21.47 0.53
CA LYS A 611 -33.30 -20.10 0.75
C LYS A 611 -32.90 -19.43 -0.57
N ALA A 612 -32.18 -20.13 -1.44
CA ALA A 612 -31.83 -19.63 -2.78
C ALA A 612 -33.08 -19.33 -3.64
N GLU A 613 -34.08 -20.22 -3.62
CA GLU A 613 -35.33 -20.00 -4.33
C GLU A 613 -36.11 -18.80 -3.78
N LYS A 614 -36.19 -18.66 -2.45
CA LYS A 614 -36.85 -17.51 -1.80
C LYS A 614 -36.20 -16.18 -2.20
N TYR A 615 -34.87 -16.13 -2.24
CA TYR A 615 -34.13 -14.94 -2.69
C TYR A 615 -34.40 -14.65 -4.18
N LEU A 616 -34.37 -15.65 -5.02
CA LEU A 616 -34.71 -15.49 -6.45
C LEU A 616 -36.15 -14.96 -6.64
N GLN A 617 -37.13 -15.42 -5.88
CA GLN A 617 -38.48 -14.93 -5.93
C GLN A 617 -38.62 -13.44 -5.55
N SER A 618 -37.72 -12.93 -4.68
CA SER A 618 -37.74 -11.52 -4.29
C SER A 618 -37.19 -10.59 -5.39
N LYS A 619 -36.47 -11.12 -6.38
CA LYS A 619 -35.94 -10.37 -7.51
C LYS A 619 -37.09 -9.85 -8.40
N LYS A 620 -37.10 -8.58 -8.78
CA LYS A 620 -38.18 -7.95 -9.58
C LYS A 620 -37.91 -7.97 -11.09
N SER A 621 -36.70 -8.24 -11.52
CA SER A 621 -36.38 -8.39 -12.94
C SER A 621 -37.11 -9.57 -13.56
N ALA A 622 -37.35 -9.55 -14.86
CA ALA A 622 -38.24 -10.44 -15.59
C ALA A 622 -38.18 -11.93 -15.21
N GLY A 623 -39.36 -12.53 -15.08
CA GLY A 623 -39.58 -13.78 -14.35
C GLY A 623 -38.97 -15.06 -14.92
N GLY A 624 -38.63 -15.13 -16.22
CA GLY A 624 -38.11 -16.37 -16.85
C GLY A 624 -36.66 -16.71 -16.50
N ASP A 625 -35.81 -15.72 -16.52
CA ASP A 625 -34.33 -15.91 -16.34
C ASP A 625 -33.95 -16.50 -14.97
N LYS A 626 -34.72 -16.20 -13.94
CA LYS A 626 -34.44 -16.66 -12.56
C LYS A 626 -34.69 -18.15 -12.37
N ALA A 627 -35.83 -18.61 -12.84
CA ALA A 627 -36.18 -20.02 -12.76
C ALA A 627 -35.22 -20.86 -13.62
N PHE A 628 -34.81 -20.34 -14.80
CA PHE A 628 -33.77 -20.95 -15.59
C PHE A 628 -32.45 -21.01 -14.82
N LEU A 629 -32.01 -19.92 -14.21
CA LEU A 629 -30.76 -19.87 -13.48
C LEU A 629 -30.73 -20.91 -12.34
N LEU A 630 -31.75 -20.94 -11.50
CA LEU A 630 -31.84 -21.89 -10.39
C LEU A 630 -31.96 -23.34 -10.91
N GLY A 631 -32.83 -23.56 -11.90
CA GLY A 631 -33.00 -24.88 -12.50
C GLY A 631 -31.71 -25.42 -13.08
N ARG A 632 -30.93 -24.59 -13.78
CA ARG A 632 -29.60 -24.93 -14.32
C ARG A 632 -28.62 -25.32 -13.23
N ILE A 633 -28.59 -24.58 -12.12
CA ILE A 633 -27.70 -24.86 -10.99
C ILE A 633 -28.07 -26.20 -10.34
N LEU A 634 -29.35 -26.42 -10.05
CA LEU A 634 -29.80 -27.69 -9.47
C LEU A 634 -29.53 -28.87 -10.40
N TRP A 635 -29.69 -28.68 -11.70
CA TRP A 635 -29.35 -29.69 -12.71
C TRP A 635 -27.85 -29.97 -12.76
N ALA A 636 -27.00 -28.97 -12.65
CA ALA A 636 -25.55 -29.13 -12.59
C ALA A 636 -25.12 -29.88 -11.33
N GLU A 637 -25.70 -29.55 -10.18
CA GLU A 637 -25.43 -30.27 -8.91
C GLU A 637 -25.89 -31.73 -8.97
N TYR A 638 -27.06 -32.00 -9.53
CA TYR A 638 -27.52 -33.36 -9.79
C TYR A 638 -26.54 -34.14 -10.68
N ARG A 639 -26.12 -33.58 -11.82
CA ARG A 639 -25.18 -34.24 -12.73
C ARG A 639 -23.84 -34.52 -12.03
N LYS A 640 -23.38 -33.62 -11.18
CA LYS A 640 -22.16 -33.79 -10.38
C LYS A 640 -22.31 -34.92 -9.35
N ALA A 641 -23.46 -35.00 -8.67
CA ALA A 641 -23.76 -36.08 -7.74
C ALA A 641 -23.81 -37.44 -8.46
N ILE A 642 -24.51 -37.53 -9.60
CA ILE A 642 -24.56 -38.75 -10.42
C ILE A 642 -23.17 -39.16 -10.90
N TYR A 643 -22.34 -38.22 -11.33
CA TYR A 643 -20.96 -38.54 -11.73
C TYR A 643 -20.19 -39.12 -10.53
N ALA A 644 -20.31 -38.57 -9.34
CA ALA A 644 -19.66 -39.08 -8.13
C ALA A 644 -20.17 -40.49 -7.78
N HIS A 645 -21.49 -40.75 -7.85
CA HIS A 645 -22.06 -42.07 -7.65
C HIS A 645 -21.53 -43.11 -8.65
N ARG A 646 -21.41 -42.73 -9.92
CA ARG A 646 -20.83 -43.61 -10.96
C ARG A 646 -19.37 -43.97 -10.65
N GLN A 647 -18.56 -43.00 -10.20
CA GLN A 647 -17.18 -43.25 -9.82
C GLN A 647 -17.08 -44.15 -8.58
N ALA A 648 -17.95 -43.92 -7.59
CA ALA A 648 -18.01 -44.71 -6.35
C ALA A 648 -18.74 -46.07 -6.51
N LYS A 649 -19.35 -46.31 -7.68
CA LYS A 649 -20.23 -47.49 -7.93
C LYS A 649 -21.37 -47.63 -6.92
N THR A 650 -21.98 -46.51 -6.57
CA THR A 650 -23.14 -46.39 -5.68
C THR A 650 -24.36 -45.91 -6.45
N GLU A 651 -25.55 -46.20 -5.94
CA GLU A 651 -26.81 -45.76 -6.51
C GLU A 651 -27.11 -44.31 -6.07
N PRO A 652 -27.84 -43.53 -6.93
CA PRO A 652 -28.32 -42.20 -6.54
C PRO A 652 -29.20 -42.23 -5.29
N THR A 653 -29.08 -41.20 -4.47
CA THR A 653 -29.90 -41.05 -3.26
C THR A 653 -31.27 -40.45 -3.55
N ALA A 654 -32.21 -40.57 -2.60
CA ALA A 654 -33.50 -39.89 -2.67
C ALA A 654 -33.34 -38.35 -2.75
N ALA A 655 -32.28 -37.80 -2.13
CA ALA A 655 -31.96 -36.38 -2.20
C ALA A 655 -31.53 -35.96 -3.64
N ASP A 656 -30.77 -36.81 -4.34
CA ASP A 656 -30.38 -36.54 -5.72
C ASP A 656 -31.60 -36.53 -6.67
N GLU A 657 -32.50 -37.49 -6.50
CA GLU A 657 -33.74 -37.51 -7.29
C GLU A 657 -34.66 -36.33 -6.97
N ALA A 658 -34.70 -35.85 -5.72
CA ALA A 658 -35.42 -34.61 -5.36
C ALA A 658 -34.81 -33.40 -6.05
N LEU A 659 -33.45 -33.28 -6.13
CA LEU A 659 -32.78 -32.22 -6.89
C LEU A 659 -33.14 -32.24 -8.36
N LYS A 660 -33.17 -33.43 -8.99
CA LYS A 660 -33.56 -33.60 -10.38
C LYS A 660 -35.00 -33.13 -10.63
N GLN A 661 -35.95 -33.59 -9.82
CA GLN A 661 -37.35 -33.21 -9.93
C GLN A 661 -37.54 -31.72 -9.76
N ARG A 662 -36.82 -31.09 -8.82
CA ARG A 662 -36.89 -29.65 -8.58
C ARG A 662 -36.29 -28.87 -9.75
N ALA A 663 -35.14 -29.31 -10.30
CA ALA A 663 -34.52 -28.74 -11.49
C ALA A 663 -35.49 -28.80 -12.69
N GLU A 664 -36.08 -29.96 -12.92
CA GLU A 664 -37.05 -30.16 -13.99
C GLU A 664 -38.24 -29.20 -13.87
N LYS A 665 -38.86 -29.10 -12.68
CA LYS A 665 -39.98 -28.22 -12.43
C LYS A 665 -39.62 -26.77 -12.75
N LEU A 666 -38.49 -26.28 -12.22
CA LEU A 666 -38.07 -24.89 -12.42
C LEU A 666 -37.73 -24.59 -13.89
N LEU A 667 -37.01 -25.48 -14.57
CA LEU A 667 -36.69 -25.31 -15.99
C LEU A 667 -37.94 -25.39 -16.88
N SER A 668 -38.85 -26.32 -16.59
CA SER A 668 -40.09 -26.47 -17.31
C SER A 668 -41.03 -25.28 -17.11
N ASP A 669 -41.21 -24.81 -15.85
CA ASP A 669 -42.02 -23.63 -15.54
C ASP A 669 -41.43 -22.37 -16.20
N ALA A 670 -40.10 -22.21 -16.16
CA ALA A 670 -39.42 -21.09 -16.84
C ALA A 670 -39.63 -21.15 -18.35
N TRP A 671 -39.48 -22.31 -18.98
CA TRP A 671 -39.70 -22.48 -20.42
C TRP A 671 -41.16 -22.26 -20.81
N ASN A 672 -42.11 -22.75 -20.03
CA ASN A 672 -43.53 -22.57 -20.29
C ASN A 672 -43.95 -21.10 -20.25
N ASN A 673 -43.38 -20.32 -19.33
CA ASN A 673 -43.66 -18.90 -19.13
C ASN A 673 -42.67 -17.97 -19.88
N LEU A 674 -41.85 -18.51 -20.79
CA LEU A 674 -40.84 -17.75 -21.51
C LEU A 674 -41.46 -16.70 -22.43
N ASN A 675 -41.00 -15.45 -22.30
CA ASN A 675 -41.23 -14.36 -23.22
C ASN A 675 -39.91 -13.86 -23.79
N LEU A 676 -39.62 -14.12 -25.06
CA LEU A 676 -38.34 -13.76 -25.71
C LEU A 676 -38.13 -12.25 -25.83
N GLU A 677 -39.17 -11.42 -25.76
CA GLU A 677 -39.02 -9.97 -25.82
C GLU A 677 -38.46 -9.38 -24.54
N SER A 678 -38.66 -10.05 -23.42
CA SER A 678 -38.25 -9.57 -22.09
C SER A 678 -37.07 -10.36 -21.45
N ASN A 679 -36.75 -11.51 -21.99
CA ASN A 679 -35.75 -12.43 -21.42
C ASN A 679 -34.51 -12.56 -22.33
N THR A 680 -33.37 -12.24 -21.81
CA THR A 680 -32.15 -12.14 -22.63
C THR A 680 -30.98 -13.02 -22.15
N SER A 681 -30.93 -13.39 -20.89
CA SER A 681 -29.75 -14.09 -20.33
C SER A 681 -30.09 -15.50 -19.85
N GLY A 682 -29.26 -16.46 -20.20
CA GLY A 682 -29.37 -17.84 -19.70
C GLY A 682 -30.52 -18.67 -20.28
N VAL A 683 -31.33 -18.10 -21.19
CA VAL A 683 -32.50 -18.78 -21.77
C VAL A 683 -32.11 -19.94 -22.65
N LEU A 684 -31.11 -19.75 -23.51
CA LEU A 684 -30.65 -20.80 -24.40
C LEU A 684 -30.05 -21.98 -23.64
N GLU A 685 -29.19 -21.66 -22.69
CA GLU A 685 -28.56 -22.66 -21.82
C GLU A 685 -29.58 -23.38 -20.94
N GLY A 686 -30.56 -22.64 -20.39
CA GLY A 686 -31.63 -23.23 -19.59
C GLY A 686 -32.53 -24.15 -20.40
N SER A 687 -32.84 -23.78 -21.64
CA SER A 687 -33.59 -24.63 -22.58
C SER A 687 -32.79 -25.89 -22.94
N ASN A 688 -31.48 -25.75 -23.17
CA ASN A 688 -30.59 -26.89 -23.43
C ASN A 688 -30.48 -27.84 -22.23
N ASP A 689 -30.41 -27.29 -21.01
CA ASP A 689 -30.39 -28.08 -19.77
C ASP A 689 -31.70 -28.87 -19.60
N LEU A 690 -32.85 -28.24 -19.88
CA LEU A 690 -34.16 -28.92 -19.87
C LEU A 690 -34.24 -30.07 -20.92
N VAL A 691 -33.77 -29.81 -22.11
CA VAL A 691 -33.66 -30.87 -23.16
C VAL A 691 -32.77 -32.01 -22.67
N GLY A 692 -31.59 -31.69 -22.13
CA GLY A 692 -30.69 -32.70 -21.58
C GLY A 692 -31.30 -33.53 -20.45
N LEU A 693 -32.13 -32.91 -19.61
CA LEU A 693 -32.87 -33.56 -18.53
C LEU A 693 -33.93 -34.56 -19.10
N TYR A 694 -34.70 -34.13 -20.12
CA TYR A 694 -35.66 -34.98 -20.77
C TYR A 694 -35.03 -36.15 -21.51
N LEU A 695 -33.93 -35.92 -22.23
CA LEU A 695 -33.18 -36.99 -22.90
C LEU A 695 -32.63 -38.02 -21.88
N GLN A 696 -32.11 -37.58 -20.75
CA GLN A 696 -31.66 -38.48 -19.71
C GLN A 696 -32.80 -39.31 -19.09
N GLY A 697 -34.02 -38.77 -19.06
CA GLY A 697 -35.22 -39.46 -18.65
C GLY A 697 -35.88 -40.33 -19.69
N GLY A 698 -35.33 -40.39 -20.92
CA GLY A 698 -35.91 -41.12 -22.04
C GLY A 698 -37.18 -40.48 -22.64
N ARG A 699 -37.42 -39.22 -22.34
CA ARG A 699 -38.61 -38.46 -22.77
C ARG A 699 -38.34 -37.65 -24.03
N LEU A 700 -38.31 -38.39 -25.15
CA LEU A 700 -37.86 -37.87 -26.44
C LEU A 700 -38.77 -36.81 -27.02
N ASP A 701 -40.13 -37.01 -26.90
CA ASP A 701 -41.12 -36.08 -27.46
C ASP A 701 -41.06 -34.72 -26.74
N GLU A 702 -40.86 -34.70 -25.41
CA GLU A 702 -40.72 -33.48 -24.66
C GLU A 702 -39.39 -32.76 -24.98
N ALA A 703 -38.30 -33.51 -25.15
CA ALA A 703 -37.05 -32.94 -25.59
C ALA A 703 -37.15 -32.28 -26.96
N LEU A 704 -37.77 -32.97 -27.95
CA LEU A 704 -38.01 -32.44 -29.29
C LEU A 704 -38.91 -31.22 -29.29
N LYS A 705 -39.93 -31.19 -28.41
CA LYS A 705 -40.81 -30.04 -28.23
C LYS A 705 -40.03 -28.80 -27.75
N VAL A 706 -39.16 -28.95 -26.76
CA VAL A 706 -38.33 -27.83 -26.23
C VAL A 706 -37.34 -27.37 -27.28
N LEU A 707 -36.79 -28.27 -28.12
CA LEU A 707 -35.84 -27.90 -29.17
C LEU A 707 -36.50 -27.16 -30.35
N ASN A 708 -37.65 -27.67 -30.83
CA ASN A 708 -38.19 -27.32 -32.15
C ASN A 708 -39.45 -26.43 -32.07
N GLU A 709 -39.98 -26.09 -30.90
CA GLU A 709 -41.14 -25.21 -30.82
C GLU A 709 -40.87 -23.88 -31.54
N PRO A 710 -41.75 -23.49 -32.52
CA PRO A 710 -41.42 -22.40 -33.44
C PRO A 710 -41.22 -21.04 -32.84
N THR A 711 -41.86 -20.74 -31.69
CA THR A 711 -41.83 -19.42 -31.06
C THR A 711 -40.81 -19.30 -29.92
N LYS A 712 -40.56 -20.37 -29.20
CA LYS A 712 -39.75 -20.37 -28.00
C LYS A 712 -38.83 -21.58 -27.81
N GLY A 713 -38.78 -22.46 -28.84
CA GLY A 713 -37.84 -23.58 -28.80
C GLY A 713 -36.37 -23.14 -28.87
N ALA A 714 -35.45 -23.99 -28.41
CA ALA A 714 -34.04 -23.64 -28.33
C ALA A 714 -33.49 -23.14 -29.67
N LEU A 715 -33.93 -23.70 -30.81
CA LEU A 715 -33.52 -23.26 -32.14
C LEU A 715 -34.13 -21.90 -32.53
N ALA A 716 -35.35 -21.58 -32.03
CA ALA A 716 -35.97 -20.26 -32.23
C ALA A 716 -35.26 -19.20 -31.37
N VAL A 717 -34.96 -19.52 -30.12
CA VAL A 717 -34.16 -18.68 -29.21
C VAL A 717 -32.79 -18.34 -29.80
N MET A 718 -32.10 -19.34 -30.35
CA MET A 718 -30.81 -19.14 -30.98
C MET A 718 -30.84 -18.19 -32.18
N LYS A 719 -31.92 -18.21 -32.95
CA LYS A 719 -32.13 -17.23 -34.05
C LYS A 719 -32.44 -15.84 -33.58
N ALA A 720 -33.15 -15.72 -32.46
CA ALA A 720 -33.51 -14.41 -31.84
C ALA A 720 -32.31 -13.81 -31.08
N MET A 721 -31.36 -14.61 -30.61
CA MET A 721 -30.19 -14.21 -29.81
C MET A 721 -28.88 -14.64 -30.51
N PRO A 722 -28.47 -14.00 -31.61
CA PRO A 722 -27.24 -14.35 -32.32
C PRO A 722 -25.97 -14.18 -31.51
N ASP A 723 -26.02 -13.34 -30.47
CA ASP A 723 -24.91 -13.07 -29.53
C ASP A 723 -24.84 -14.05 -28.35
N ALA A 724 -25.72 -15.07 -28.32
CA ALA A 724 -25.64 -16.11 -27.30
C ALA A 724 -24.29 -16.84 -27.33
N PRO A 725 -23.76 -17.33 -26.19
CA PRO A 725 -22.47 -18.03 -26.16
C PRO A 725 -22.41 -19.15 -27.20
N LEU A 726 -21.35 -19.18 -28.00
CA LEU A 726 -21.13 -20.18 -29.05
C LEU A 726 -21.24 -21.62 -28.53
N SER A 727 -20.77 -21.87 -27.30
CA SER A 727 -20.89 -23.18 -26.65
C SER A 727 -22.35 -23.58 -26.45
N ALA A 728 -23.22 -22.66 -26.06
CA ALA A 728 -24.65 -22.92 -25.90
C ALA A 728 -25.34 -23.18 -27.24
N GLN A 729 -24.97 -22.45 -28.29
CA GLN A 729 -25.46 -22.69 -29.66
C GLN A 729 -25.05 -24.06 -30.16
N LEU A 730 -23.79 -24.45 -29.99
CA LEU A 730 -23.28 -25.77 -30.36
C LEU A 730 -23.96 -26.90 -29.57
N ASP A 731 -24.23 -26.69 -28.29
CA ASP A 731 -24.97 -27.64 -27.46
C ASP A 731 -26.40 -27.84 -27.97
N SER A 732 -27.10 -26.77 -28.41
CA SER A 732 -28.44 -26.89 -29.03
C SER A 732 -28.41 -27.80 -30.26
N TYR A 733 -27.43 -27.62 -31.13
CA TYR A 733 -27.27 -28.51 -32.31
C TYR A 733 -26.93 -29.93 -31.91
N ARG A 734 -26.03 -30.12 -30.96
CA ARG A 734 -25.66 -31.45 -30.43
C ARG A 734 -26.89 -32.18 -29.87
N LEU A 735 -27.67 -31.49 -29.03
CA LEU A 735 -28.87 -32.05 -28.40
C LEU A 735 -29.94 -32.41 -29.46
N ASN A 736 -30.10 -31.58 -30.50
CA ASN A 736 -31.00 -31.87 -31.61
C ASN A 736 -30.58 -33.10 -32.42
N LEU A 737 -29.26 -33.38 -32.52
CA LEU A 737 -28.76 -34.60 -33.14
C LEU A 737 -28.93 -35.85 -32.27
N GLN A 738 -29.04 -35.69 -30.96
CA GLN A 738 -29.24 -36.76 -29.99
C GLN A 738 -30.71 -37.13 -29.80
N ALA A 739 -31.63 -36.15 -29.97
CA ALA A 739 -33.07 -36.33 -29.95
C ALA A 739 -33.59 -36.88 -31.28
#